data_38cacf4aa37868b7c5cb49a0bd1368bc
#
_entry.id   38cacf4aa37868b7c5cb49a0bd1368bc
#
_cell.length_a   1.000
_cell.length_b   1.000
_cell.length_c   1.000
_cell.angle_alpha   90.00
_cell.angle_beta   90.00
_cell.angle_gamma   90.00
#
_symmetry.space_group_name_H-M   'P 1'
#
loop_
_entity.id
_entity.type
_entity.pdbx_description
1 polymer ?
#
loop_
_entity_poly.entity_id
_entity_poly.type
_entity_poly.pdbx_seq_one_letter_code
_entity_poly.pdbx_strand_id
1 'polypeptide(L)'
;MTLLLIALLSISQTTPLSAEDLFDAARRGDHARVAELIDAGVDVNARGRYEATALMFAADRGDLEIVRLLVERGADVNLADTFYKFTALGMALSNSHLNVAKYLLQHGAKGATMALNTGIREGDEELVKLALASPDLDATSLHAALARAKRGSNAAITDLIGAAAAARPLTAAPVVTVPAEVMQSYAGTYRNETAGVTITIAIVESALTLTVAGQQPVQLAPRSQAEFVAPELPNFMVAFSGRGGTIENMTVNQGGTSMTFARETAPTSSNAAGSTAKKAAPAPAEAAPTRQKGAPWPAFRGANASGVGDGQGAVAEWDVATGRNIRWKTPIPGIAVSSPIVWGDRVFVTTAVGNEADKTFRTGLYGDVKPVDDLTTHTWRVYAVDRRTGAIAWQRDVFTGQPKVKRHPKSSQANSTPVTNGTHVVAVFGSIGTLACFDVDGKPLWQRDIGVIDNGWFFDPTYQWGHSSSPVIYKSSVIVQVDQYKGSYLAAFDLATGKPLWRAERKDEISTWGTPTLLSGPRGDELVTNGTKVRAYDPNTGKEIWTLGPNSEITVGTPIAGKDVVYVTGGYPPVRPVYAVKAGASGDISLAKGETRSDSIAWSNDREGTYIPTPLLYRDILYTLNSNGILTAYNSATGERLYRARVGGGGAFAASPIAADGRLYFANEDGDVFVVKAGSEYVELGKYPMNEVIMATPAISDGVILIRTLGHLYAVGEPAAGNRSKTQ
;
A
#
# COMPACT_ATOMS: atom_id res chain seq x y z
N MET A 1 -62.21 -44.83 10.90
CA MET A 1 -60.74 -44.87 10.69
C MET A 1 -60.44 -43.85 9.57
N THR A 2 -60.24 -42.60 9.95
CA THR A 2 -60.14 -41.45 9.05
C THR A 2 -58.68 -41.04 8.99
N LEU A 3 -58.03 -41.24 7.83
CA LEU A 3 -56.66 -40.79 7.61
C LEU A 3 -56.66 -39.28 7.34
N LEU A 4 -56.02 -38.52 8.21
CA LEU A 4 -55.74 -37.10 8.02
C LEU A 4 -54.44 -36.95 7.20
N LEU A 5 -54.57 -36.50 5.94
CA LEU A 5 -53.44 -36.14 5.09
C LEU A 5 -52.94 -34.73 5.51
N ILE A 6 -51.83 -34.66 6.18
CA ILE A 6 -51.12 -33.37 6.47
C ILE A 6 -50.28 -33.06 5.22
N ALA A 7 -50.72 -32.10 4.42
CA ALA A 7 -49.93 -31.50 3.36
C ALA A 7 -48.90 -30.55 4.02
N LEU A 8 -47.65 -30.94 4.03
CA LEU A 8 -46.51 -30.05 4.34
C LEU A 8 -46.33 -29.06 3.18
N LEU A 9 -46.86 -27.84 3.35
CA LEU A 9 -46.49 -26.71 2.52
C LEU A 9 -45.03 -26.36 2.90
N SER A 10 -44.09 -26.70 2.05
CA SER A 10 -42.73 -26.17 2.09
C SER A 10 -42.81 -24.68 1.70
N ILE A 11 -42.89 -23.81 2.68
CA ILE A 11 -42.68 -22.37 2.49
C ILE A 11 -41.19 -22.22 2.17
N SER A 12 -40.86 -22.13 0.88
CA SER A 12 -39.56 -21.65 0.43
C SER A 12 -39.43 -20.22 0.97
N GLN A 13 -38.61 -20.01 1.97
CA GLN A 13 -38.22 -18.67 2.40
C GLN A 13 -37.40 -18.08 1.25
N THR A 14 -38.05 -17.34 0.35
CA THR A 14 -37.35 -16.48 -0.61
C THR A 14 -36.67 -15.37 0.22
N THR A 15 -35.35 -15.37 0.25
CA THR A 15 -34.59 -14.26 0.79
C THR A 15 -35.08 -12.97 0.14
N PRO A 16 -35.39 -11.91 0.90
CA PRO A 16 -35.87 -10.68 0.28
C PRO A 16 -34.79 -10.14 -0.65
N LEU A 17 -35.18 -9.74 -1.86
CA LEU A 17 -34.31 -9.14 -2.87
C LEU A 17 -33.68 -7.85 -2.30
N SER A 18 -32.41 -7.69 -2.47
CA SER A 18 -31.65 -6.61 -1.86
C SER A 18 -30.94 -5.74 -2.90
N ALA A 19 -30.54 -4.53 -2.51
CA ALA A 19 -29.67 -3.69 -3.30
C ALA A 19 -28.33 -4.38 -3.66
N GLU A 20 -27.81 -5.21 -2.75
CA GLU A 20 -26.58 -5.97 -2.99
C GLU A 20 -26.73 -7.00 -4.12
N ASP A 21 -27.90 -7.60 -4.29
CA ASP A 21 -28.18 -8.48 -5.42
C ASP A 21 -28.14 -7.70 -6.74
N LEU A 22 -28.63 -6.44 -6.75
CA LEU A 22 -28.57 -5.56 -7.93
C LEU A 22 -27.12 -5.17 -8.26
N PHE A 23 -26.33 -4.86 -7.26
CA PHE A 23 -24.90 -4.55 -7.46
C PHE A 23 -24.15 -5.77 -8.01
N ASP A 24 -24.38 -6.94 -7.44
CA ASP A 24 -23.76 -8.18 -7.89
C ASP A 24 -24.19 -8.57 -9.31
N ALA A 25 -25.45 -8.35 -9.69
CA ALA A 25 -25.93 -8.58 -11.04
C ALA A 25 -25.28 -7.61 -12.06
N ALA A 26 -25.20 -6.32 -11.72
CA ALA A 26 -24.52 -5.31 -12.55
C ALA A 26 -23.02 -5.61 -12.72
N ARG A 27 -22.32 -5.99 -11.65
CA ARG A 27 -20.91 -6.39 -11.70
C ARG A 27 -20.67 -7.60 -12.60
N ARG A 28 -21.57 -8.59 -12.57
CA ARG A 28 -21.43 -9.81 -13.39
C ARG A 28 -21.88 -9.64 -14.85
N GLY A 29 -22.55 -8.55 -15.16
CA GLY A 29 -23.15 -8.35 -16.48
C GLY A 29 -24.40 -9.23 -16.70
N ASP A 30 -25.14 -9.51 -15.64
CA ASP A 30 -26.38 -10.32 -15.71
C ASP A 30 -27.59 -9.42 -15.99
N HIS A 31 -27.80 -9.13 -17.27
CA HIS A 31 -28.84 -8.24 -17.76
C HIS A 31 -30.24 -8.68 -17.32
N ALA A 32 -30.50 -9.99 -17.37
CA ALA A 32 -31.81 -10.54 -17.02
C ALA A 32 -32.10 -10.34 -15.53
N ARG A 33 -31.07 -10.57 -14.68
CA ARG A 33 -31.21 -10.40 -13.24
C ARG A 33 -31.31 -8.94 -12.84
N VAL A 34 -30.57 -8.04 -13.50
CA VAL A 34 -30.71 -6.58 -13.28
C VAL A 34 -32.12 -6.12 -13.56
N ALA A 35 -32.72 -6.54 -14.71
CA ALA A 35 -34.09 -6.21 -15.06
C ALA A 35 -35.07 -6.74 -14.02
N GLU A 36 -34.97 -8.03 -13.67
CA GLU A 36 -35.82 -8.70 -12.68
C GLU A 36 -35.81 -7.98 -11.33
N LEU A 37 -34.62 -7.59 -10.83
CA LEU A 37 -34.47 -6.92 -9.54
C LEU A 37 -35.11 -5.55 -9.52
N ILE A 38 -34.94 -4.76 -10.58
CA ILE A 38 -35.57 -3.44 -10.71
C ILE A 38 -37.09 -3.58 -10.84
N ASP A 39 -37.59 -4.52 -11.65
CA ASP A 39 -39.01 -4.78 -11.82
C ASP A 39 -39.65 -5.27 -10.51
N ALA A 40 -38.89 -5.95 -9.66
CA ALA A 40 -39.30 -6.36 -8.31
C ALA A 40 -39.27 -5.22 -7.28
N GLY A 41 -38.85 -3.99 -7.66
CA GLY A 41 -38.87 -2.79 -6.82
C GLY A 41 -37.61 -2.52 -6.06
N VAL A 42 -36.46 -3.14 -6.40
CA VAL A 42 -35.17 -2.74 -5.85
C VAL A 42 -34.85 -1.35 -6.37
N ASP A 43 -34.49 -0.44 -5.46
CA ASP A 43 -34.13 0.95 -5.81
C ASP A 43 -32.93 1.00 -6.75
N VAL A 44 -33.15 1.53 -7.96
CA VAL A 44 -32.10 1.68 -8.99
C VAL A 44 -30.96 2.60 -8.54
N ASN A 45 -31.26 3.54 -7.64
CA ASN A 45 -30.31 4.48 -7.03
C ASN A 45 -29.83 4.04 -5.64
N ALA A 46 -30.09 2.80 -5.26
CA ALA A 46 -29.59 2.25 -4.03
C ALA A 46 -28.08 2.46 -3.93
N ARG A 47 -27.62 2.78 -2.73
CA ARG A 47 -26.22 3.08 -2.43
C ARG A 47 -25.64 1.98 -1.57
N GLY A 48 -24.63 1.36 -2.09
CA GLY A 48 -23.84 0.34 -1.39
C GLY A 48 -22.73 0.96 -0.58
N ARG A 49 -21.73 0.15 -0.30
CA ARG A 49 -20.50 0.62 0.35
C ARG A 49 -19.86 1.75 -0.46
N TYR A 50 -19.41 2.82 0.22
CA TYR A 50 -18.86 4.03 -0.40
C TYR A 50 -19.81 4.77 -1.32
N GLU A 51 -21.11 4.64 -1.10
CA GLU A 51 -22.13 5.28 -1.93
C GLU A 51 -22.11 4.80 -3.41
N ALA A 52 -21.43 3.66 -3.69
CA ALA A 52 -21.38 3.10 -5.03
C ALA A 52 -22.76 2.59 -5.47
N THR A 53 -23.10 2.76 -6.76
CA THR A 53 -24.39 2.38 -7.33
C THR A 53 -24.25 1.28 -8.39
N ALA A 54 -25.34 0.62 -8.74
CA ALA A 54 -25.36 -0.37 -9.82
C ALA A 54 -24.88 0.23 -11.16
N LEU A 55 -25.22 1.51 -11.43
CA LEU A 55 -24.80 2.21 -12.63
C LEU A 55 -23.27 2.38 -12.69
N MET A 56 -22.61 2.65 -11.55
CA MET A 56 -21.16 2.74 -11.48
C MET A 56 -20.50 1.40 -11.81
N PHE A 57 -21.01 0.29 -11.28
CA PHE A 57 -20.49 -1.05 -11.56
C PHE A 57 -20.67 -1.47 -13.02
N ALA A 58 -21.82 -1.15 -13.61
CA ALA A 58 -22.07 -1.39 -15.04
C ALA A 58 -21.14 -0.54 -15.93
N ALA A 59 -20.90 0.72 -15.54
CA ALA A 59 -20.02 1.64 -16.26
C ALA A 59 -18.53 1.24 -16.14
N ASP A 60 -18.10 0.78 -14.97
CA ASP A 60 -16.77 0.25 -14.73
C ASP A 60 -16.47 -0.99 -15.57
N ARG A 61 -17.45 -1.86 -15.70
CA ARG A 61 -17.41 -3.05 -16.56
C ARG A 61 -17.42 -2.70 -18.07
N GLY A 62 -17.97 -1.55 -18.44
CA GLY A 62 -18.19 -1.17 -19.83
C GLY A 62 -19.44 -1.79 -20.47
N ASP A 63 -20.39 -2.26 -19.66
CA ASP A 63 -21.60 -2.92 -20.11
C ASP A 63 -22.66 -1.89 -20.49
N LEU A 64 -22.65 -1.48 -21.77
CA LEU A 64 -23.53 -0.44 -22.29
C LEU A 64 -25.02 -0.82 -22.18
N GLU A 65 -25.36 -2.10 -22.30
CA GLU A 65 -26.76 -2.54 -22.26
C GLU A 65 -27.33 -2.43 -20.83
N ILE A 66 -26.56 -2.81 -19.81
CA ILE A 66 -26.96 -2.60 -18.41
C ILE A 66 -26.98 -1.09 -18.07
N VAL A 67 -26.01 -0.32 -18.55
CA VAL A 67 -25.99 1.15 -18.36
C VAL A 67 -27.26 1.77 -18.96
N ARG A 68 -27.67 1.38 -20.18
CA ARG A 68 -28.90 1.83 -20.80
C ARG A 68 -30.11 1.47 -19.94
N LEU A 69 -30.23 0.20 -19.57
CA LEU A 69 -31.32 -0.27 -18.74
C LEU A 69 -31.47 0.52 -17.44
N LEU A 70 -30.35 0.72 -16.71
CA LEU A 70 -30.35 1.47 -15.45
C LEU A 70 -30.75 2.94 -15.64
N VAL A 71 -30.20 3.61 -16.65
CA VAL A 71 -30.54 5.03 -16.95
C VAL A 71 -32.02 5.17 -17.39
N GLU A 72 -32.52 4.30 -18.24
CA GLU A 72 -33.91 4.26 -18.66
C GLU A 72 -34.89 3.99 -17.50
N ARG A 73 -34.42 3.30 -16.44
CA ARG A 73 -35.15 3.06 -15.20
C ARG A 73 -34.94 4.13 -14.14
N GLY A 74 -34.29 5.25 -14.47
CA GLY A 74 -34.17 6.43 -13.62
C GLY A 74 -32.92 6.46 -12.74
N ALA A 75 -31.86 5.75 -13.10
CA ALA A 75 -30.58 5.88 -12.42
C ALA A 75 -30.01 7.31 -12.58
N ASP A 76 -29.60 7.93 -11.48
CA ASP A 76 -28.96 9.23 -11.48
C ASP A 76 -27.50 9.09 -11.94
N VAL A 77 -27.20 9.59 -13.13
CA VAL A 77 -25.88 9.53 -13.77
C VAL A 77 -24.81 10.35 -13.06
N ASN A 78 -25.20 11.23 -12.13
CA ASN A 78 -24.33 12.17 -11.44
C ASN A 78 -24.01 11.81 -9.98
N LEU A 79 -24.54 10.70 -9.48
CA LEU A 79 -24.11 10.18 -8.18
C LEU A 79 -22.62 9.85 -8.23
N ALA A 80 -21.89 10.25 -7.21
CA ALA A 80 -20.46 9.97 -7.07
C ALA A 80 -20.23 9.07 -5.87
N ASP A 81 -19.29 8.13 -6.00
CA ASP A 81 -18.82 7.34 -4.88
C ASP A 81 -18.03 8.21 -3.88
N THR A 82 -17.93 7.76 -2.63
CA THR A 82 -17.19 8.50 -1.59
C THR A 82 -15.72 8.13 -1.51
N PHE A 83 -15.29 7.11 -2.23
CA PHE A 83 -13.93 6.60 -2.23
C PHE A 83 -13.06 7.29 -3.29
N TYR A 84 -13.33 7.09 -4.58
CA TYR A 84 -12.62 7.74 -5.69
C TYR A 84 -13.17 9.12 -6.05
N LYS A 85 -14.37 9.45 -5.57
CA LYS A 85 -15.16 10.62 -6.00
C LYS A 85 -15.55 10.53 -7.49
N PHE A 86 -15.66 9.32 -8.02
CA PHE A 86 -16.05 9.09 -9.40
C PHE A 86 -17.57 8.93 -9.53
N THR A 87 -18.11 9.48 -10.60
CA THR A 87 -19.43 9.13 -11.14
C THR A 87 -19.32 7.93 -12.08
N ALA A 88 -20.43 7.39 -12.55
CA ALA A 88 -20.43 6.36 -13.59
C ALA A 88 -19.64 6.79 -14.84
N LEU A 89 -19.70 8.07 -15.24
CA LEU A 89 -18.86 8.61 -16.30
C LEU A 89 -17.37 8.53 -15.96
N GLY A 90 -16.99 8.88 -14.73
CA GLY A 90 -15.60 8.78 -14.26
C GLY A 90 -15.07 7.35 -14.35
N MET A 91 -15.86 6.35 -13.93
CA MET A 91 -15.51 4.93 -14.03
C MET A 91 -15.30 4.49 -15.48
N ALA A 92 -16.26 4.80 -16.36
CA ALA A 92 -16.18 4.48 -17.78
C ALA A 92 -14.92 5.08 -18.45
N LEU A 93 -14.61 6.36 -18.16
CA LEU A 93 -13.45 7.06 -18.73
C LEU A 93 -12.13 6.50 -18.21
N SER A 94 -12.05 6.12 -16.94
CA SER A 94 -10.85 5.52 -16.34
C SER A 94 -10.50 4.18 -16.97
N ASN A 95 -11.50 3.41 -17.39
CA ASN A 95 -11.34 2.11 -18.03
C ASN A 95 -11.42 2.17 -19.58
N SER A 96 -11.41 3.37 -20.17
CA SER A 96 -11.52 3.59 -21.63
C SER A 96 -12.75 2.96 -22.27
N HIS A 97 -13.87 2.86 -21.55
CA HIS A 97 -15.16 2.40 -22.06
C HIS A 97 -15.89 3.54 -22.77
N LEU A 98 -15.36 3.95 -23.94
CA LEU A 98 -15.77 5.18 -24.62
C LEU A 98 -17.24 5.19 -25.02
N ASN A 99 -17.82 4.05 -25.40
CA ASN A 99 -19.24 3.97 -25.79
C ASN A 99 -20.17 4.24 -24.58
N VAL A 100 -19.80 3.73 -23.39
CA VAL A 100 -20.52 4.02 -22.15
C VAL A 100 -20.38 5.49 -21.78
N ALA A 101 -19.18 6.03 -21.87
CA ALA A 101 -18.91 7.44 -21.57
C ALA A 101 -19.71 8.39 -22.48
N LYS A 102 -19.77 8.11 -23.79
CA LYS A 102 -20.59 8.88 -24.74
C LYS A 102 -22.07 8.83 -24.38
N TYR A 103 -22.60 7.64 -24.08
CA TYR A 103 -23.99 7.46 -23.70
C TYR A 103 -24.31 8.26 -22.43
N LEU A 104 -23.47 8.18 -21.40
CA LEU A 104 -23.66 8.92 -20.15
C LEU A 104 -23.63 10.44 -20.35
N LEU A 105 -22.71 10.97 -21.18
CA LEU A 105 -22.67 12.40 -21.54
C LEU A 105 -23.93 12.84 -22.26
N GLN A 106 -24.45 12.03 -23.17
CA GLN A 106 -25.71 12.28 -23.88
C GLN A 106 -26.92 12.33 -22.93
N HIS A 107 -26.81 11.68 -21.76
CA HIS A 107 -27.84 11.67 -20.72
C HIS A 107 -27.54 12.60 -19.55
N GLY A 108 -26.68 13.61 -19.75
CA GLY A 108 -26.45 14.69 -18.78
C GLY A 108 -25.44 14.38 -17.68
N ALA A 109 -24.57 13.40 -17.87
CA ALA A 109 -23.47 13.16 -16.93
C ALA A 109 -22.51 14.35 -16.94
N LYS A 110 -22.11 14.81 -15.74
CA LYS A 110 -21.10 15.84 -15.51
C LYS A 110 -19.70 15.21 -15.51
N GLY A 111 -18.70 15.96 -15.95
CA GLY A 111 -17.30 15.49 -16.04
C GLY A 111 -16.67 15.79 -17.41
N ALA A 112 -17.14 16.83 -18.08
CA ALA A 112 -16.73 17.20 -19.44
C ALA A 112 -15.20 17.38 -19.57
N THR A 113 -14.54 17.94 -18.54
CA THR A 113 -13.07 18.10 -18.57
C THR A 113 -12.35 16.74 -18.64
N MET A 114 -12.81 15.75 -17.89
CA MET A 114 -12.23 14.39 -17.93
C MET A 114 -12.51 13.73 -19.29
N ALA A 115 -13.72 13.85 -19.78
CA ALA A 115 -14.12 13.32 -21.08
C ALA A 115 -13.33 13.94 -22.22
N LEU A 116 -13.15 15.27 -22.23
CA LEU A 116 -12.35 15.99 -23.22
C LEU A 116 -10.89 15.50 -23.23
N ASN A 117 -10.27 15.39 -22.05
CA ASN A 117 -8.91 14.91 -21.92
C ASN A 117 -8.75 13.45 -22.37
N THR A 118 -9.73 12.61 -22.10
CA THR A 118 -9.76 11.22 -22.57
C THR A 118 -9.94 11.17 -24.10
N GLY A 119 -10.87 11.94 -24.65
CA GLY A 119 -11.07 12.03 -26.09
C GLY A 119 -9.82 12.48 -26.86
N ILE A 120 -9.05 13.43 -26.31
CA ILE A 120 -7.75 13.84 -26.88
C ILE A 120 -6.75 12.67 -26.85
N ARG A 121 -6.64 11.97 -25.72
CA ARG A 121 -5.70 10.85 -25.53
C ARG A 121 -6.02 9.67 -26.45
N GLU A 122 -7.29 9.32 -26.55
CA GLU A 122 -7.76 8.16 -27.33
C GLU A 122 -7.99 8.49 -28.82
N GLY A 123 -7.95 9.78 -29.18
CA GLY A 123 -8.22 10.22 -30.55
C GLY A 123 -9.71 10.14 -30.96
N ASP A 124 -10.62 10.14 -29.99
CA ASP A 124 -12.05 9.98 -30.21
C ASP A 124 -12.75 11.33 -30.42
N GLU A 125 -12.98 11.70 -31.69
CA GLU A 125 -13.62 12.97 -32.04
C GLU A 125 -15.04 13.12 -31.54
N GLU A 126 -15.81 12.02 -31.47
CA GLU A 126 -17.19 12.05 -31.01
C GLU A 126 -17.25 12.34 -29.52
N LEU A 127 -16.39 11.71 -28.71
CA LEU A 127 -16.27 12.00 -27.30
C LEU A 127 -15.84 13.46 -27.06
N VAL A 128 -14.90 13.98 -27.87
CA VAL A 128 -14.50 15.39 -27.84
C VAL A 128 -15.69 16.30 -28.11
N LYS A 129 -16.49 16.03 -29.17
CA LYS A 129 -17.68 16.83 -29.50
C LYS A 129 -18.70 16.84 -28.37
N LEU A 130 -18.98 15.68 -27.77
CA LEU A 130 -19.89 15.57 -26.62
C LEU A 130 -19.38 16.34 -25.39
N ALA A 131 -18.09 16.22 -25.09
CA ALA A 131 -17.48 16.97 -24.00
C ALA A 131 -17.52 18.49 -24.23
N LEU A 132 -17.28 18.97 -25.45
CA LEU A 132 -17.36 20.38 -25.84
C LEU A 132 -18.79 20.94 -25.77
N ALA A 133 -19.80 20.10 -25.99
CA ALA A 133 -21.22 20.46 -25.87
C ALA A 133 -21.72 20.49 -24.41
N SER A 134 -21.01 19.91 -23.49
CA SER A 134 -21.42 19.81 -22.08
C SER A 134 -21.36 21.17 -21.38
N PRO A 135 -22.41 21.53 -20.59
CA PRO A 135 -22.47 22.83 -19.89
C PRO A 135 -21.50 22.96 -18.72
N ASP A 136 -20.95 21.87 -18.20
CA ASP A 136 -20.01 21.85 -17.09
C ASP A 136 -18.54 22.05 -17.52
N LEU A 137 -18.27 22.20 -18.82
CA LEU A 137 -16.93 22.51 -19.33
C LEU A 137 -16.66 24.01 -19.21
N ASP A 138 -15.78 24.39 -18.29
CA ASP A 138 -15.36 25.77 -18.13
C ASP A 138 -14.30 26.20 -19.16
N ALA A 139 -14.17 27.54 -19.36
CA ALA A 139 -13.25 28.09 -20.34
C ALA A 139 -11.76 27.77 -20.03
N THR A 140 -11.39 27.74 -18.75
CA THR A 140 -10.01 27.46 -18.33
C THR A 140 -9.62 26.03 -18.68
N SER A 141 -10.47 25.06 -18.35
CA SER A 141 -10.30 23.64 -18.71
C SER A 141 -10.25 23.44 -20.21
N LEU A 142 -11.07 24.17 -20.97
CA LEU A 142 -11.09 24.12 -22.44
C LEU A 142 -9.77 24.63 -23.06
N HIS A 143 -9.24 25.76 -22.59
CA HIS A 143 -7.98 26.30 -23.08
C HIS A 143 -6.78 25.43 -22.68
N ALA A 144 -6.80 24.83 -21.50
CA ALA A 144 -5.80 23.83 -21.09
C ALA A 144 -5.83 22.58 -21.99
N ALA A 145 -7.03 22.13 -22.36
CA ALA A 145 -7.22 21.02 -23.30
C ALA A 145 -6.70 21.37 -24.70
N LEU A 146 -6.91 22.61 -25.18
CA LEU A 146 -6.37 23.09 -26.45
C LEU A 146 -4.83 23.05 -26.44
N ALA A 147 -4.19 23.52 -25.37
CA ALA A 147 -2.74 23.47 -25.24
C ALA A 147 -2.21 22.01 -25.25
N ARG A 148 -2.98 21.07 -24.70
CA ARG A 148 -2.67 19.64 -24.75
C ARG A 148 -2.84 19.07 -26.16
N ALA A 149 -3.96 19.36 -26.84
CA ALA A 149 -4.24 18.88 -28.18
C ALA A 149 -3.19 19.34 -29.20
N LYS A 150 -2.70 20.60 -29.08
CA LYS A 150 -1.61 21.16 -29.93
C LYS A 150 -0.28 20.41 -29.78
N ARG A 151 -0.04 19.69 -28.70
CA ARG A 151 1.15 18.83 -28.53
C ARG A 151 0.95 17.43 -29.11
N GLY A 152 -0.29 17.05 -29.39
CA GLY A 152 -0.64 15.80 -30.07
C GLY A 152 -0.59 15.90 -31.57
N SER A 153 -0.77 14.78 -32.27
CA SER A 153 -0.72 14.68 -33.74
C SER A 153 -2.08 14.72 -34.43
N ASN A 154 -3.19 14.79 -33.69
CA ASN A 154 -4.55 14.79 -34.26
C ASN A 154 -5.03 16.22 -34.57
N ALA A 155 -4.89 16.62 -35.83
CA ALA A 155 -5.27 17.95 -36.29
C ALA A 155 -6.78 18.21 -36.19
N ALA A 156 -7.63 17.22 -36.50
CA ALA A 156 -9.09 17.36 -36.47
C ALA A 156 -9.59 17.67 -35.01
N ILE A 157 -9.06 16.97 -34.01
CA ILE A 157 -9.36 17.24 -32.60
C ILE A 157 -8.85 18.62 -32.18
N THR A 158 -7.65 19.00 -32.63
CA THR A 158 -7.06 20.31 -32.31
C THR A 158 -7.92 21.44 -32.90
N ASP A 159 -8.41 21.29 -34.13
CA ASP A 159 -9.29 22.26 -34.77
C ASP A 159 -10.64 22.38 -34.07
N LEU A 160 -11.27 21.25 -33.71
CA LEU A 160 -12.52 21.23 -32.98
C LEU A 160 -12.40 21.99 -31.63
N ILE A 161 -11.35 21.71 -30.86
CA ILE A 161 -11.13 22.36 -29.55
C ILE A 161 -10.72 23.82 -29.77
N GLY A 162 -9.95 24.12 -30.82
CA GLY A 162 -9.55 25.48 -31.19
C GLY A 162 -10.76 26.37 -31.51
N ALA A 163 -11.71 25.89 -32.31
CA ALA A 163 -12.95 26.57 -32.62
C ALA A 163 -13.80 26.83 -31.36
N ALA A 164 -13.93 25.83 -30.49
CA ALA A 164 -14.66 25.96 -29.23
C ALA A 164 -13.99 26.98 -28.28
N ALA A 165 -12.67 26.97 -28.19
CA ALA A 165 -11.90 27.90 -27.36
C ALA A 165 -11.97 29.35 -27.89
N ALA A 166 -11.99 29.56 -29.20
CA ALA A 166 -12.21 30.86 -29.82
C ALA A 166 -13.60 31.45 -29.50
N ALA A 167 -14.63 30.56 -29.43
CA ALA A 167 -16.00 30.95 -29.05
C ALA A 167 -16.17 31.20 -27.54
N ARG A 168 -15.25 30.72 -26.71
CA ARG A 168 -15.24 30.87 -25.24
C ARG A 168 -13.88 31.45 -24.79
N PRO A 169 -13.61 32.76 -25.11
CA PRO A 169 -12.35 33.37 -24.72
C PRO A 169 -12.20 33.37 -23.22
N LEU A 170 -10.98 33.20 -22.72
CA LEU A 170 -10.68 33.43 -21.32
C LEU A 170 -11.02 34.88 -21.04
N THR A 171 -11.91 35.15 -20.11
CA THR A 171 -12.06 36.50 -19.56
C THR A 171 -10.70 36.86 -19.00
N ALA A 172 -10.07 37.92 -19.55
CA ALA A 172 -8.83 38.44 -19.01
C ALA A 172 -9.02 38.65 -17.52
N ALA A 173 -8.25 37.96 -16.70
CA ALA A 173 -8.20 38.25 -15.29
C ALA A 173 -7.91 39.78 -15.19
N PRO A 174 -8.55 40.53 -14.27
CA PRO A 174 -8.25 41.95 -14.10
C PRO A 174 -6.72 42.08 -14.01
N VAL A 175 -6.17 42.97 -14.82
CA VAL A 175 -4.70 43.18 -14.82
C VAL A 175 -4.35 43.73 -13.43
N VAL A 176 -3.89 42.85 -12.57
CA VAL A 176 -3.40 43.21 -11.26
C VAL A 176 -2.02 43.83 -11.43
N THR A 177 -1.93 45.11 -11.23
CA THR A 177 -0.63 45.83 -11.19
C THR A 177 -0.07 45.71 -9.80
N VAL A 178 1.05 45.03 -9.63
CA VAL A 178 1.79 44.98 -8.37
C VAL A 178 2.86 46.09 -8.42
N PRO A 179 2.91 47.01 -7.44
CA PRO A 179 3.94 48.06 -7.40
C PRO A 179 5.35 47.46 -7.42
N ALA A 180 6.26 48.11 -8.10
CA ALA A 180 7.66 47.64 -8.24
C ALA A 180 8.35 47.38 -6.90
N GLU A 181 8.06 48.22 -5.88
CA GLU A 181 8.57 48.04 -4.51
C GLU A 181 8.06 46.77 -3.85
N VAL A 182 6.80 46.39 -4.11
CA VAL A 182 6.20 45.15 -3.60
C VAL A 182 6.82 43.95 -4.32
N MET A 183 6.99 44.02 -5.64
CA MET A 183 7.69 42.94 -6.37
C MET A 183 9.13 42.79 -5.91
N GLN A 184 9.83 43.88 -5.62
CA GLN A 184 11.20 43.83 -5.07
C GLN A 184 11.25 43.14 -3.72
N SER A 185 10.21 43.22 -2.90
CA SER A 185 10.14 42.53 -1.61
C SER A 185 10.06 41.03 -1.76
N TYR A 186 9.59 40.49 -2.89
CA TYR A 186 9.53 39.07 -3.21
C TYR A 186 10.84 38.50 -3.78
N ALA A 187 11.70 39.32 -4.32
CA ALA A 187 12.97 38.86 -4.86
C ALA A 187 13.86 38.31 -3.73
N GLY A 188 14.48 37.17 -3.99
CA GLY A 188 15.33 36.48 -3.04
C GLY A 188 15.42 34.98 -3.29
N THR A 189 16.18 34.31 -2.45
CA THR A 189 16.33 32.86 -2.49
C THR A 189 15.44 32.23 -1.43
N TYR A 190 14.70 31.21 -1.84
CA TYR A 190 13.75 30.47 -1.01
C TYR A 190 14.11 28.99 -1.03
N ARG A 191 14.19 28.38 0.15
CA ARG A 191 14.61 27.01 0.28
C ARG A 191 13.53 26.16 0.98
N ASN A 192 13.28 24.99 0.42
CA ASN A 192 12.57 23.93 1.12
C ASN A 192 13.59 22.88 1.55
N GLU A 193 13.92 22.89 2.83
CA GLU A 193 14.93 21.97 3.39
C GLU A 193 14.49 20.50 3.27
N THR A 194 13.20 20.24 3.39
CA THR A 194 12.63 18.88 3.31
C THR A 194 12.75 18.28 1.91
N ALA A 195 12.60 19.11 0.88
CA ALA A 195 12.69 18.67 -0.52
C ALA A 195 14.13 18.83 -1.07
N GLY A 196 15.02 19.53 -0.36
CA GLY A 196 16.35 19.87 -0.84
C GLY A 196 16.34 20.81 -2.06
N VAL A 197 15.24 21.52 -2.30
CA VAL A 197 15.06 22.38 -3.47
C VAL A 197 15.21 23.84 -3.08
N THR A 198 16.03 24.56 -3.86
CA THR A 198 16.20 26.01 -3.75
C THR A 198 15.61 26.66 -4.98
N ILE A 199 14.80 27.72 -4.76
CA ILE A 199 14.17 28.53 -5.80
C ILE A 199 14.65 29.97 -5.66
N THR A 200 15.09 30.55 -6.75
CA THR A 200 15.44 31.98 -6.80
C THR A 200 14.31 32.74 -7.49
N ILE A 201 13.83 33.79 -6.85
CA ILE A 201 12.90 34.77 -7.39
C ILE A 201 13.68 36.04 -7.73
N ALA A 202 13.65 36.44 -8.98
CA ALA A 202 14.30 37.63 -9.48
C ALA A 202 13.32 38.49 -10.28
N ILE A 203 13.63 39.77 -10.46
CA ILE A 203 12.88 40.66 -11.38
C ILE A 203 13.66 40.67 -12.70
N VAL A 204 13.04 40.22 -13.76
CA VAL A 204 13.57 40.27 -15.12
C VAL A 204 12.52 40.95 -16.01
N GLU A 205 12.95 41.97 -16.76
CA GLU A 205 12.05 42.74 -17.64
C GLU A 205 10.75 43.21 -16.97
N SER A 206 10.85 43.71 -15.72
CA SER A 206 9.73 44.17 -14.92
C SER A 206 8.72 43.10 -14.46
N ALA A 207 9.05 41.82 -14.58
CA ALA A 207 8.24 40.69 -14.10
C ALA A 207 9.03 39.81 -13.11
N LEU A 208 8.32 39.18 -12.17
CA LEU A 208 8.94 38.16 -11.33
C LEU A 208 9.25 36.92 -12.15
N THR A 209 10.45 36.42 -12.00
CA THR A 209 10.92 35.20 -12.65
C THR A 209 11.37 34.20 -11.58
N LEU A 210 10.84 32.97 -11.68
CA LEU A 210 11.18 31.85 -10.80
C LEU A 210 12.21 30.97 -11.50
N THR A 211 13.29 30.68 -10.81
CA THR A 211 14.36 29.79 -11.30
C THR A 211 14.67 28.69 -10.30
N VAL A 212 14.67 27.44 -10.77
CA VAL A 212 15.19 26.27 -10.05
C VAL A 212 16.49 25.87 -10.71
N ALA A 213 17.51 25.50 -9.92
CA ALA A 213 18.80 25.09 -10.45
C ALA A 213 18.65 23.93 -11.46
N GLY A 214 19.19 24.12 -12.67
CA GLY A 214 19.13 23.14 -13.77
C GLY A 214 17.82 23.14 -14.56
N GLN A 215 16.91 24.09 -14.31
CA GLN A 215 15.66 24.24 -15.07
C GLN A 215 15.59 25.60 -15.78
N GLN A 216 14.77 25.70 -16.83
CA GLN A 216 14.52 26.96 -17.50
C GLN A 216 13.75 27.92 -16.57
N PRO A 217 14.09 29.21 -16.58
CA PRO A 217 13.38 30.23 -15.83
C PRO A 217 11.90 30.32 -16.23
N VAL A 218 11.01 30.52 -15.26
CA VAL A 218 9.57 30.62 -15.46
C VAL A 218 9.11 32.04 -15.11
N GLN A 219 8.48 32.73 -16.03
CA GLN A 219 7.93 34.07 -15.80
C GLN A 219 6.60 33.96 -15.04
N LEU A 220 6.41 34.83 -14.05
CA LEU A 220 5.24 34.87 -13.17
C LEU A 220 4.38 36.10 -13.47
N ALA A 221 3.09 35.90 -13.70
CA ALA A 221 2.09 36.95 -13.85
C ALA A 221 1.29 37.16 -12.55
N PRO A 222 1.05 38.37 -12.08
CA PRO A 222 0.33 38.61 -10.85
C PRO A 222 -1.16 38.27 -10.97
N ARG A 223 -1.68 37.54 -10.00
CA ARG A 223 -3.11 37.26 -9.80
C ARG A 223 -3.72 38.11 -8.69
N SER A 224 -2.92 38.40 -7.68
CA SER A 224 -3.22 39.34 -6.59
C SER A 224 -1.93 40.06 -6.17
N GLN A 225 -1.98 40.87 -5.11
CA GLN A 225 -0.78 41.49 -4.56
C GLN A 225 0.28 40.45 -4.15
N ALA A 226 -0.12 39.28 -3.63
CA ALA A 226 0.77 38.27 -3.09
C ALA A 226 0.73 36.91 -3.84
N GLU A 227 -0.13 36.76 -4.85
CA GLU A 227 -0.29 35.53 -5.62
C GLU A 227 0.06 35.77 -7.09
N PHE A 228 0.84 34.84 -7.63
CA PHE A 228 1.32 34.85 -9.01
C PHE A 228 1.09 33.50 -9.67
N VAL A 229 0.82 33.49 -10.96
CA VAL A 229 0.65 32.30 -11.78
C VAL A 229 1.71 32.25 -12.86
N ALA A 230 2.08 31.07 -13.30
CA ALA A 230 2.93 30.88 -14.47
C ALA A 230 2.05 30.62 -15.69
N PRO A 231 1.92 31.56 -16.64
CA PRO A 231 1.05 31.39 -17.81
C PRO A 231 1.37 30.16 -18.65
N GLU A 232 2.63 29.72 -18.65
CA GLU A 232 3.13 28.58 -19.42
C GLU A 232 2.92 27.23 -18.71
N LEU A 233 2.60 27.24 -17.39
CA LEU A 233 2.45 26.03 -16.58
C LEU A 233 1.02 25.95 -16.02
N PRO A 234 0.17 25.07 -16.56
CA PRO A 234 -1.21 24.90 -16.05
C PRO A 234 -1.22 24.50 -14.57
N ASN A 235 -2.10 25.14 -13.78
CA ASN A 235 -2.25 24.89 -12.35
C ASN A 235 -0.98 25.13 -11.50
N PHE A 236 -0.11 26.03 -11.96
CA PHE A 236 1.06 26.48 -11.20
C PHE A 236 0.78 27.86 -10.60
N MET A 237 0.88 27.96 -9.28
CA MET A 237 0.67 29.20 -8.54
C MET A 237 1.74 29.36 -7.48
N VAL A 238 2.22 30.58 -7.31
CA VAL A 238 3.15 30.99 -6.26
C VAL A 238 2.45 32.00 -5.37
N ALA A 239 2.49 31.79 -4.07
CA ALA A 239 1.96 32.73 -3.08
C ALA A 239 3.07 33.13 -2.10
N PHE A 240 3.19 34.43 -1.80
CA PHE A 240 4.15 34.95 -0.83
C PHE A 240 3.44 35.28 0.48
N SER A 241 4.08 35.01 1.60
CA SER A 241 3.55 35.28 2.94
C SER A 241 4.66 35.72 3.90
N GLY A 242 4.28 36.52 4.92
CA GLY A 242 5.21 37.02 5.93
C GLY A 242 4.49 37.84 7.00
N ARG A 243 5.24 38.44 7.91
CA ARG A 243 4.73 39.26 9.01
C ARG A 243 5.40 40.66 9.01
N GLY A 244 4.64 41.66 9.37
CA GLY A 244 5.18 43.03 9.55
C GLY A 244 5.84 43.63 8.29
N GLY A 245 5.37 43.27 7.08
CA GLY A 245 5.93 43.77 5.82
C GLY A 245 7.17 43.00 5.32
N THR A 246 7.66 42.03 6.06
CA THR A 246 8.78 41.18 5.66
C THR A 246 8.27 39.85 5.11
N ILE A 247 8.72 39.48 3.90
CA ILE A 247 8.36 38.19 3.28
C ILE A 247 9.26 37.08 3.89
N GLU A 248 8.60 36.12 4.51
CA GLU A 248 9.28 34.99 5.19
C GLU A 248 9.19 33.70 4.37
N ASN A 249 8.06 33.50 3.68
CA ASN A 249 7.78 32.25 2.98
C ASN A 249 7.23 32.47 1.58
N MET A 250 7.50 31.52 0.72
CA MET A 250 6.90 31.34 -0.59
C MET A 250 6.27 29.96 -0.69
N THR A 251 5.02 29.88 -1.10
CA THR A 251 4.32 28.60 -1.31
C THR A 251 4.09 28.39 -2.80
N VAL A 252 4.51 27.26 -3.31
CA VAL A 252 4.28 26.83 -4.70
C VAL A 252 3.19 25.77 -4.70
N ASN A 253 2.13 25.99 -5.46
CA ASN A 253 1.05 25.03 -5.71
C ASN A 253 1.14 24.57 -7.15
N GLN A 254 1.23 23.24 -7.37
CA GLN A 254 1.25 22.64 -8.69
C GLN A 254 0.47 21.31 -8.69
N GLY A 255 -0.56 21.23 -9.54
CA GLY A 255 -1.33 20.00 -9.71
C GLY A 255 -1.97 19.47 -8.41
N GLY A 256 -2.40 20.34 -7.50
CA GLY A 256 -2.97 19.97 -6.20
C GLY A 256 -1.95 19.70 -5.09
N THR A 257 -0.66 19.75 -5.40
CA THR A 257 0.41 19.65 -4.39
C THR A 257 0.90 21.04 -3.99
N SER A 258 1.02 21.28 -2.68
CA SER A 258 1.51 22.56 -2.12
C SER A 258 2.85 22.34 -1.43
N MET A 259 3.85 23.16 -1.76
CA MET A 259 5.18 23.16 -1.13
C MET A 259 5.53 24.55 -0.64
N THR A 260 5.94 24.66 0.62
CA THR A 260 6.36 25.95 1.20
C THR A 260 7.90 26.00 1.30
N PHE A 261 8.45 27.14 0.93
CA PHE A 261 9.87 27.45 0.92
C PHE A 261 10.11 28.63 1.86
N ALA A 262 11.04 28.51 2.81
CA ALA A 262 11.45 29.59 3.67
C ALA A 262 12.46 30.50 2.95
N ARG A 263 12.38 31.79 3.17
CA ARG A 263 13.32 32.77 2.60
C ARG A 263 14.68 32.64 3.29
N GLU A 264 15.75 32.50 2.52
CA GLU A 264 17.11 32.56 3.05
C GLU A 264 17.45 34.03 3.42
N THR A 265 17.71 34.27 4.68
CA THR A 265 18.25 35.58 5.13
C THR A 265 19.77 35.55 4.94
N ALA A 266 20.32 36.58 4.28
CA ALA A 266 21.76 36.73 4.19
C ALA A 266 22.39 36.76 5.60
N PRO A 267 23.54 36.08 5.83
CA PRO A 267 24.18 36.08 7.13
C PRO A 267 24.59 37.50 7.49
N THR A 268 23.93 38.12 8.46
CA THR A 268 24.40 39.31 9.12
C THR A 268 25.66 38.93 9.90
N SER A 269 26.78 39.44 9.48
CA SER A 269 28.04 39.37 10.20
C SER A 269 27.87 40.06 11.56
N SER A 270 27.65 39.32 12.61
CA SER A 270 27.83 39.79 13.99
C SER A 270 28.85 38.92 14.68
N ASN A 271 29.84 39.59 15.18
CA ASN A 271 31.01 39.13 15.90
C ASN A 271 30.77 37.99 16.88
N ALA A 272 31.64 37.03 16.81
CA ALA A 272 31.84 35.96 17.79
C ALA A 272 32.08 36.56 19.20
N ALA A 273 31.22 36.20 20.13
CA ALA A 273 31.56 36.12 21.54
C ALA A 273 31.34 34.67 21.97
N GLY A 274 32.43 34.04 22.38
CA GLY A 274 32.49 32.63 22.68
C GLY A 274 31.52 32.20 23.79
N SER A 275 30.73 31.22 23.49
CA SER A 275 30.16 30.34 24.49
C SER A 275 30.78 28.97 24.31
N THR A 276 31.66 28.61 25.21
CA THR A 276 32.25 27.28 25.35
C THR A 276 31.11 26.29 25.66
N ALA A 277 30.52 25.69 24.64
CA ALA A 277 29.68 24.52 24.81
C ALA A 277 30.57 23.38 25.35
N LYS A 278 30.33 23.03 26.59
CA LYS A 278 30.92 21.88 27.28
C LYS A 278 30.60 20.64 26.45
N LYS A 279 31.61 20.09 25.77
CA LYS A 279 31.54 18.84 25.01
C LYS A 279 31.09 17.77 25.99
N ALA A 280 29.84 17.29 25.80
CA ALA A 280 29.37 16.13 26.53
C ALA A 280 30.31 14.97 26.23
N ALA A 281 30.79 14.31 27.27
CA ALA A 281 31.61 13.12 27.14
C ALA A 281 30.88 12.08 26.28
N PRO A 282 31.58 11.36 25.38
CA PRO A 282 30.94 10.27 24.62
C PRO A 282 30.40 9.28 25.65
N ALA A 283 29.10 8.89 25.44
CA ALA A 283 28.49 7.79 26.17
C ALA A 283 29.42 6.56 26.08
N PRO A 284 29.54 5.76 27.14
CA PRO A 284 30.37 4.56 27.10
C PRO A 284 30.00 3.73 25.89
N ALA A 285 30.98 3.29 25.12
CA ALA A 285 30.76 2.36 24.02
C ALA A 285 30.02 1.14 24.58
N GLU A 286 28.82 0.96 24.14
CA GLU A 286 28.00 -0.19 24.49
C GLU A 286 28.80 -1.44 24.11
N ALA A 287 29.06 -2.33 25.06
CA ALA A 287 29.80 -3.55 24.82
C ALA A 287 29.17 -4.29 23.65
N ALA A 288 29.97 -4.71 22.67
CA ALA A 288 29.52 -5.42 21.50
C ALA A 288 28.64 -6.61 21.99
N PRO A 289 27.39 -6.71 21.51
CA PRO A 289 26.47 -7.74 21.99
C PRO A 289 27.07 -9.12 21.74
N THR A 290 27.10 -9.96 22.76
CA THR A 290 27.55 -11.36 22.66
C THR A 290 26.69 -12.05 21.60
N ARG A 291 27.34 -12.58 20.55
CA ARG A 291 26.70 -13.24 19.42
C ARG A 291 25.77 -14.37 19.91
N GLN A 292 24.45 -14.19 19.75
CA GLN A 292 23.46 -15.21 20.05
C GLN A 292 23.50 -16.30 18.97
N LYS A 293 24.08 -17.44 19.29
CA LYS A 293 24.07 -18.60 18.40
C LYS A 293 22.65 -19.17 18.27
N GLY A 294 22.20 -19.35 17.03
CA GLY A 294 20.96 -20.06 16.72
C GLY A 294 19.67 -19.32 17.07
N ALA A 295 19.70 -17.99 17.11
CA ALA A 295 18.49 -17.21 17.33
C ALA A 295 17.42 -17.55 16.29
N PRO A 296 16.21 -18.00 16.70
CA PRO A 296 15.16 -18.37 15.78
C PRO A 296 14.55 -17.13 15.09
N TRP A 297 14.09 -17.34 13.85
CA TRP A 297 13.25 -16.42 13.11
C TRP A 297 11.93 -17.12 12.76
N PRO A 298 11.03 -17.31 13.75
CA PRO A 298 10.03 -18.36 13.72
C PRO A 298 8.79 -18.09 12.86
N ALA A 299 8.59 -16.84 12.43
CA ALA A 299 7.40 -16.37 11.75
C ALA A 299 7.72 -15.24 10.75
N PHE A 300 6.71 -14.71 10.09
CA PHE A 300 6.84 -13.51 9.28
C PHE A 300 7.49 -12.38 10.09
N ARG A 301 8.65 -11.90 9.62
CA ARG A 301 9.48 -10.89 10.29
C ARG A 301 10.00 -11.29 11.68
N GLY A 302 10.18 -12.59 11.93
CA GLY A 302 10.75 -13.09 13.18
C GLY A 302 9.75 -13.12 14.36
N ALA A 303 10.27 -13.03 15.58
CA ALA A 303 9.42 -13.01 16.76
C ALA A 303 8.57 -11.72 16.81
N ASN A 304 7.26 -11.88 17.02
CA ASN A 304 6.29 -10.79 17.09
C ASN A 304 6.36 -9.80 15.91
N ALA A 305 6.70 -10.29 14.73
CA ALA A 305 6.85 -9.48 13.51
C ALA A 305 7.83 -8.29 13.66
N SER A 306 8.78 -8.34 14.60
CA SER A 306 9.67 -7.22 14.94
C SER A 306 10.59 -6.80 13.80
N GLY A 307 11.03 -7.74 12.95
CA GLY A 307 11.99 -7.47 11.89
C GLY A 307 13.44 -7.24 12.40
N VAL A 308 13.72 -7.54 13.68
CA VAL A 308 14.99 -7.20 14.33
C VAL A 308 15.80 -8.45 14.65
N GLY A 309 17.07 -8.46 14.22
CA GLY A 309 18.04 -9.52 14.45
C GLY A 309 19.34 -9.02 15.08
N ASP A 310 19.25 -8.18 16.13
CA ASP A 310 20.43 -7.64 16.83
C ASP A 310 21.28 -8.73 17.50
N GLY A 311 22.59 -8.48 17.57
CA GLY A 311 23.56 -9.38 18.21
C GLY A 311 23.89 -10.63 17.38
N GLN A 312 23.41 -10.72 16.15
CA GLN A 312 23.63 -11.89 15.31
C GLN A 312 24.81 -11.76 14.35
N GLY A 313 25.38 -10.57 14.20
CA GLY A 313 26.55 -10.32 13.34
C GLY A 313 26.21 -10.39 11.84
N ALA A 314 25.07 -9.82 11.45
CA ALA A 314 24.69 -9.72 10.05
C ALA A 314 25.70 -8.90 9.23
N VAL A 315 26.05 -9.38 8.02
CA VAL A 315 27.01 -8.69 7.17
C VAL A 315 26.45 -7.40 6.59
N ALA A 316 27.34 -6.42 6.38
CA ALA A 316 27.00 -5.16 5.72
C ALA A 316 27.18 -5.20 4.20
N GLU A 317 27.97 -6.15 3.70
CA GLU A 317 28.42 -6.20 2.31
C GLU A 317 28.43 -7.61 1.78
N TRP A 318 28.07 -7.76 0.51
CA TRP A 318 28.18 -9.02 -0.26
C TRP A 318 28.22 -8.73 -1.74
N ASP A 319 28.56 -9.75 -2.52
CA ASP A 319 28.58 -9.68 -3.96
C ASP A 319 28.19 -11.06 -4.54
N VAL A 320 27.06 -11.11 -5.23
CA VAL A 320 26.52 -12.33 -5.82
C VAL A 320 27.37 -12.79 -7.01
N ALA A 321 27.94 -11.86 -7.79
CA ALA A 321 28.73 -12.18 -8.97
C ALA A 321 30.06 -12.85 -8.61
N THR A 322 30.73 -12.36 -7.55
CA THR A 322 32.00 -12.91 -7.07
C THR A 322 31.83 -13.98 -6.01
N GLY A 323 30.63 -14.15 -5.46
CA GLY A 323 30.36 -15.05 -4.34
C GLY A 323 30.84 -14.53 -2.97
N ARG A 324 31.31 -13.28 -2.87
CA ARG A 324 31.75 -12.69 -1.60
C ARG A 324 30.58 -12.63 -0.61
N ASN A 325 30.75 -13.24 0.56
CA ASN A 325 29.72 -13.34 1.60
C ASN A 325 28.42 -14.03 1.15
N ILE A 326 28.49 -14.89 0.14
CA ILE A 326 27.40 -15.80 -0.24
C ILE A 326 27.79 -17.20 0.25
N ARG A 327 27.08 -17.71 1.25
CA ARG A 327 27.33 -19.05 1.81
C ARG A 327 26.82 -20.14 0.89
N TRP A 328 25.60 -19.94 0.37
CA TRP A 328 24.96 -20.84 -0.58
C TRP A 328 23.81 -20.14 -1.31
N LYS A 329 23.42 -20.72 -2.43
CA LYS A 329 22.28 -20.37 -3.26
C LYS A 329 21.53 -21.66 -3.60
N THR A 330 20.23 -21.73 -3.29
CA THR A 330 19.40 -22.91 -3.51
C THR A 330 18.22 -22.58 -4.40
N PRO A 331 18.01 -23.27 -5.53
CA PRO A 331 16.83 -23.11 -6.36
C PRO A 331 15.57 -23.51 -5.59
N ILE A 332 14.54 -22.66 -5.62
CA ILE A 332 13.21 -22.96 -5.08
C ILE A 332 12.20 -22.79 -6.22
N PRO A 333 11.71 -23.88 -6.81
CA PRO A 333 10.74 -23.81 -7.90
C PRO A 333 9.45 -23.10 -7.53
N GLY A 334 8.83 -22.44 -8.50
CA GLY A 334 7.60 -21.66 -8.36
C GLY A 334 7.85 -20.22 -7.94
N ILE A 335 6.83 -19.36 -8.09
CA ILE A 335 6.93 -17.94 -7.71
C ILE A 335 7.10 -17.81 -6.20
N ALA A 336 8.14 -17.10 -5.77
CA ALA A 336 8.60 -17.04 -4.38
C ALA A 336 8.30 -15.70 -3.72
N VAL A 337 7.15 -15.59 -3.04
CA VAL A 337 6.75 -14.37 -2.30
C VAL A 337 6.68 -14.58 -0.79
N SER A 338 6.51 -15.82 -0.29
CA SER A 338 6.55 -16.09 1.16
C SER A 338 7.96 -15.87 1.71
N SER A 339 8.07 -15.25 2.88
CA SER A 339 9.34 -15.00 3.54
C SER A 339 9.95 -16.28 4.14
N PRO A 340 11.28 -16.42 4.20
CA PRO A 340 11.91 -17.51 4.92
C PRO A 340 11.73 -17.36 6.43
N ILE A 341 11.52 -18.48 7.12
CA ILE A 341 11.57 -18.60 8.57
C ILE A 341 12.64 -19.60 8.99
N VAL A 342 13.14 -19.44 10.22
CA VAL A 342 14.28 -20.22 10.70
C VAL A 342 14.02 -20.77 12.10
N TRP A 343 14.33 -22.08 12.27
CA TRP A 343 14.43 -22.69 13.57
C TRP A 343 15.55 -23.74 13.60
N GLY A 344 16.50 -23.60 14.51
CA GLY A 344 17.67 -24.47 14.56
C GLY A 344 18.44 -24.48 13.24
N ASP A 345 18.66 -25.66 12.69
CA ASP A 345 19.35 -25.85 11.41
C ASP A 345 18.40 -25.91 10.19
N ARG A 346 17.15 -25.49 10.32
CA ARG A 346 16.15 -25.52 9.23
C ARG A 346 15.69 -24.13 8.85
N VAL A 347 15.57 -23.91 7.54
CA VAL A 347 14.89 -22.77 6.92
C VAL A 347 13.65 -23.30 6.21
N PHE A 348 12.49 -22.73 6.51
CA PHE A 348 11.24 -23.17 5.87
C PHE A 348 10.70 -22.06 4.96
N VAL A 349 10.20 -22.48 3.79
CA VAL A 349 9.52 -21.63 2.82
C VAL A 349 8.36 -22.37 2.17
N THR A 350 7.33 -21.63 1.76
CA THR A 350 6.20 -22.16 0.98
C THR A 350 6.30 -21.72 -0.47
N THR A 351 5.73 -22.48 -1.39
CA THR A 351 5.65 -22.13 -2.81
C THR A 351 4.44 -22.78 -3.47
N ALA A 352 4.02 -22.24 -4.61
CA ALA A 352 3.10 -22.89 -5.53
C ALA A 352 3.80 -23.01 -6.89
N VAL A 353 4.06 -24.24 -7.30
CA VAL A 353 4.78 -24.56 -8.54
C VAL A 353 3.77 -24.78 -9.65
N GLY A 354 3.70 -23.88 -10.62
CA GLY A 354 2.87 -23.97 -11.82
C GLY A 354 3.70 -23.86 -13.09
N ASN A 355 3.23 -24.39 -14.20
CA ASN A 355 3.98 -24.45 -15.44
C ASN A 355 4.14 -23.11 -16.16
N GLU A 356 3.26 -22.13 -15.89
CA GLU A 356 3.17 -20.86 -16.62
C GLU A 356 3.22 -19.62 -15.72
N ALA A 357 3.33 -19.82 -14.39
CA ALA A 357 3.21 -18.74 -13.41
C ALA A 357 4.25 -17.62 -13.62
N ASP A 358 5.48 -17.99 -14.03
CA ASP A 358 6.59 -17.04 -14.21
C ASP A 358 6.36 -16.06 -15.36
N LYS A 359 5.61 -16.47 -16.39
CA LYS A 359 5.34 -15.63 -17.57
C LYS A 359 4.43 -14.45 -17.31
N THR A 360 3.62 -14.54 -16.27
CA THR A 360 2.62 -13.51 -15.91
C THR A 360 3.04 -12.65 -14.73
N PHE A 361 4.18 -12.94 -14.11
CA PHE A 361 4.70 -12.17 -12.98
C PHE A 361 5.22 -10.81 -13.44
N ARG A 362 4.84 -9.73 -12.73
CA ARG A 362 5.23 -8.35 -13.04
C ARG A 362 5.45 -7.56 -11.76
N THR A 363 6.51 -6.75 -11.73
CA THR A 363 6.83 -5.80 -10.64
C THR A 363 6.26 -4.41 -10.88
N GLY A 364 6.35 -3.53 -9.89
CA GLY A 364 6.03 -2.11 -10.01
C GLY A 364 4.55 -1.74 -10.08
N LEU A 365 3.65 -2.72 -9.92
CA LEU A 365 2.20 -2.51 -10.02
C LEU A 365 1.59 -2.25 -8.64
N TYR A 366 0.72 -1.23 -8.55
CA TYR A 366 0.03 -0.82 -7.32
C TYR A 366 -1.40 -0.41 -7.63
N GLY A 367 -2.29 -0.53 -6.62
CA GLY A 367 -3.69 -0.18 -6.76
C GLY A 367 -4.53 -1.28 -7.40
N ASP A 368 -5.56 -0.88 -8.10
CA ASP A 368 -6.60 -1.71 -8.74
C ASP A 368 -6.12 -2.33 -10.05
N VAL A 369 -5.17 -3.22 -9.96
CA VAL A 369 -4.58 -3.94 -11.09
C VAL A 369 -5.38 -5.19 -11.39
N LYS A 370 -5.72 -5.41 -12.67
CA LYS A 370 -6.40 -6.65 -13.12
C LYS A 370 -5.62 -7.89 -12.70
N PRO A 371 -6.28 -8.87 -12.08
CA PRO A 371 -5.64 -10.11 -11.68
C PRO A 371 -5.21 -10.93 -12.90
N VAL A 372 -4.26 -11.82 -12.69
CA VAL A 372 -3.90 -12.83 -13.69
C VAL A 372 -4.82 -14.03 -13.57
N ASP A 373 -5.24 -14.51 -14.71
CA ASP A 373 -6.04 -15.73 -14.85
C ASP A 373 -5.11 -16.97 -14.90
N ASP A 374 -4.42 -17.19 -13.77
CA ASP A 374 -3.46 -18.28 -13.59
C ASP A 374 -4.13 -19.45 -12.87
N LEU A 375 -5.15 -20.02 -13.51
CA LEU A 375 -5.92 -21.14 -13.01
C LEU A 375 -5.42 -22.49 -13.55
N THR A 376 -4.16 -22.56 -13.95
CA THR A 376 -3.49 -23.81 -14.37
C THR A 376 -3.18 -24.70 -13.18
N THR A 377 -2.80 -25.97 -13.43
CA THR A 377 -2.43 -26.89 -12.36
C THR A 377 -1.17 -26.42 -11.64
N HIS A 378 -1.26 -26.30 -10.32
CA HIS A 378 -0.17 -25.99 -9.41
C HIS A 378 0.02 -27.09 -8.39
N THR A 379 1.23 -27.16 -7.84
CA THR A 379 1.55 -27.97 -6.64
C THR A 379 1.94 -27.01 -5.51
N TRP A 380 1.14 -26.97 -4.45
CA TRP A 380 1.44 -26.22 -3.22
C TRP A 380 2.37 -27.06 -2.35
N ARG A 381 3.50 -26.44 -1.97
CA ARG A 381 4.60 -27.17 -1.35
C ARG A 381 5.23 -26.40 -0.21
N VAL A 382 5.70 -27.14 0.81
CA VAL A 382 6.57 -26.65 1.88
C VAL A 382 7.96 -27.26 1.67
N TYR A 383 8.98 -26.40 1.72
CA TYR A 383 10.39 -26.81 1.73
C TYR A 383 11.00 -26.59 3.10
N ALA A 384 11.87 -27.51 3.52
CA ALA A 384 12.87 -27.26 4.55
C ALA A 384 14.26 -27.38 3.93
N VAL A 385 15.06 -26.35 4.14
CA VAL A 385 16.43 -26.24 3.64
C VAL A 385 17.38 -26.28 4.84
N ASP A 386 18.46 -27.04 4.74
CA ASP A 386 19.52 -27.02 5.75
C ASP A 386 20.19 -25.65 5.76
N ARG A 387 20.14 -24.95 6.88
CA ARG A 387 20.62 -23.57 7.02
C ARG A 387 22.12 -23.41 6.77
N ARG A 388 22.91 -24.44 7.02
CA ARG A 388 24.38 -24.38 6.89
C ARG A 388 24.84 -24.62 5.46
N THR A 389 24.19 -25.57 4.77
CA THR A 389 24.62 -26.08 3.46
C THR A 389 23.76 -25.62 2.29
N GLY A 390 22.53 -25.17 2.54
CA GLY A 390 21.55 -24.87 1.51
C GLY A 390 20.88 -26.11 0.89
N ALA A 391 21.25 -27.31 1.32
CA ALA A 391 20.63 -28.53 0.79
C ALA A 391 19.15 -28.64 1.20
N ILE A 392 18.30 -29.07 0.27
CA ILE A 392 16.89 -29.35 0.59
C ILE A 392 16.87 -30.57 1.50
N ALA A 393 16.52 -30.37 2.78
CA ALA A 393 16.41 -31.45 3.76
C ALA A 393 15.16 -32.28 3.53
N TRP A 394 14.05 -31.62 3.24
CA TRP A 394 12.80 -32.25 2.81
C TRP A 394 11.91 -31.27 2.05
N GLN A 395 10.97 -31.82 1.30
CA GLN A 395 9.86 -31.12 0.69
C GLN A 395 8.57 -31.93 0.86
N ARG A 396 7.43 -31.22 1.00
CA ARG A 396 6.12 -31.87 1.13
C ARG A 396 5.11 -31.16 0.26
N ASP A 397 4.46 -31.94 -0.59
CA ASP A 397 3.32 -31.47 -1.37
C ASP A 397 2.08 -31.52 -0.50
N VAL A 398 1.39 -30.40 -0.41
CA VAL A 398 0.15 -30.23 0.36
C VAL A 398 -1.05 -30.56 -0.51
N PHE A 399 -1.01 -30.07 -1.75
CA PHE A 399 -2.07 -30.27 -2.73
C PHE A 399 -1.51 -30.10 -4.15
N THR A 400 -2.09 -30.81 -5.11
CA THR A 400 -1.85 -30.59 -6.54
C THR A 400 -3.20 -30.46 -7.24
N GLY A 401 -3.41 -29.37 -7.96
CA GLY A 401 -4.64 -29.06 -8.66
C GLY A 401 -4.70 -27.61 -9.13
N GLN A 402 -5.88 -27.14 -9.48
CA GLN A 402 -6.09 -25.76 -9.90
C GLN A 402 -6.37 -24.86 -8.69
N PRO A 403 -5.83 -23.62 -8.64
CA PRO A 403 -6.26 -22.62 -7.67
C PRO A 403 -7.72 -22.27 -7.90
N LYS A 404 -8.42 -21.94 -6.82
CA LYS A 404 -9.86 -21.61 -6.87
C LYS A 404 -10.12 -20.11 -6.96
N VAL A 405 -9.05 -19.31 -6.88
CA VAL A 405 -9.08 -17.85 -6.99
C VAL A 405 -7.91 -17.36 -7.82
N LYS A 406 -8.06 -16.19 -8.44
CA LYS A 406 -7.00 -15.51 -9.18
C LYS A 406 -5.97 -14.90 -8.23
N ARG A 407 -4.92 -14.31 -8.77
CA ARG A 407 -3.87 -13.62 -8.01
C ARG A 407 -3.49 -12.28 -8.66
N HIS A 408 -2.94 -11.37 -7.86
CA HIS A 408 -2.31 -10.16 -8.38
C HIS A 408 -1.09 -10.52 -9.25
N PRO A 409 -0.80 -9.80 -10.35
CA PRO A 409 0.36 -10.09 -11.21
C PRO A 409 1.71 -10.15 -10.48
N LYS A 410 1.88 -9.43 -9.36
CA LYS A 410 3.10 -9.48 -8.55
C LYS A 410 3.01 -10.36 -7.30
N SER A 411 2.05 -11.27 -7.25
CA SER A 411 1.90 -12.24 -6.15
C SER A 411 1.96 -13.68 -6.66
N SER A 412 1.86 -14.64 -5.76
CA SER A 412 1.80 -16.07 -6.07
C SER A 412 0.55 -16.71 -5.47
N GLN A 413 0.33 -17.98 -5.76
CA GLN A 413 -0.72 -18.77 -5.10
C GLN A 413 -0.32 -19.23 -3.67
N ALA A 414 0.90 -18.86 -3.19
CA ALA A 414 1.44 -19.21 -1.88
C ALA A 414 2.22 -18.02 -1.28
N ASN A 415 1.51 -16.94 -0.91
CA ASN A 415 2.15 -15.73 -0.37
C ASN A 415 2.40 -15.79 1.14
N SER A 416 1.51 -16.49 1.89
CA SER A 416 1.60 -16.55 3.35
C SER A 416 2.91 -17.18 3.80
N THR A 417 3.58 -16.53 4.74
CA THR A 417 4.81 -17.06 5.37
C THR A 417 4.41 -18.11 6.40
N PRO A 418 5.07 -19.29 6.43
CA PRO A 418 4.81 -20.29 7.45
C PRO A 418 5.23 -19.81 8.84
N VAL A 419 4.80 -20.51 9.88
CA VAL A 419 5.18 -20.24 11.28
C VAL A 419 5.64 -21.52 11.94
N THR A 420 6.58 -21.43 12.89
CA THR A 420 7.09 -22.58 13.67
C THR A 420 7.34 -22.23 15.12
N ASN A 421 7.16 -23.22 16.00
CA ASN A 421 7.59 -23.16 17.41
C ASN A 421 8.76 -24.12 17.71
N GLY A 422 9.37 -24.67 16.66
CA GLY A 422 10.46 -25.64 16.78
C GLY A 422 10.04 -27.10 16.87
N THR A 423 8.74 -27.36 17.01
CA THR A 423 8.15 -28.73 16.94
C THR A 423 7.12 -28.85 15.84
N HIS A 424 6.41 -27.77 15.54
CA HIS A 424 5.40 -27.70 14.50
C HIS A 424 5.78 -26.65 13.45
N VAL A 425 5.48 -26.93 12.20
CA VAL A 425 5.56 -26.00 11.07
C VAL A 425 4.17 -25.90 10.46
N VAL A 426 3.57 -24.72 10.51
CA VAL A 426 2.20 -24.49 10.00
C VAL A 426 2.22 -23.55 8.81
N ALA A 427 1.54 -23.94 7.73
CA ALA A 427 1.41 -23.17 6.49
C ALA A 427 -0.05 -22.96 6.11
N VAL A 428 -0.37 -21.77 5.59
CA VAL A 428 -1.68 -21.40 5.03
C VAL A 428 -1.57 -21.28 3.52
N PHE A 429 -2.52 -21.86 2.81
CA PHE A 429 -2.67 -21.75 1.36
C PHE A 429 -4.09 -21.28 1.05
N GLY A 430 -4.28 -19.96 1.03
CA GLY A 430 -5.61 -19.33 0.91
C GLY A 430 -6.33 -19.65 -0.39
N SER A 431 -5.61 -19.76 -1.51
CA SER A 431 -6.18 -20.03 -2.82
C SER A 431 -6.82 -21.42 -2.97
N ILE A 432 -6.52 -22.33 -2.06
CA ILE A 432 -7.12 -23.67 -1.97
C ILE A 432 -7.80 -23.92 -0.62
N GLY A 433 -7.80 -22.92 0.26
CA GLY A 433 -8.48 -22.98 1.56
C GLY A 433 -7.86 -23.95 2.57
N THR A 434 -6.53 -24.11 2.53
CA THR A 434 -5.86 -25.15 3.32
C THR A 434 -4.94 -24.58 4.40
N LEU A 435 -5.08 -25.10 5.62
CA LEU A 435 -4.14 -24.96 6.74
C LEU A 435 -3.47 -26.32 6.96
N ALA A 436 -2.14 -26.41 6.81
CA ALA A 436 -1.37 -27.65 6.92
C ALA A 436 -0.31 -27.55 8.01
N CYS A 437 -0.14 -28.61 8.79
CA CYS A 437 0.84 -28.73 9.86
C CYS A 437 1.74 -29.94 9.67
N PHE A 438 3.03 -29.73 9.88
CA PHE A 438 4.07 -30.73 9.86
C PHE A 438 4.90 -30.65 11.14
N ASP A 439 5.61 -31.70 11.50
CA ASP A 439 6.74 -31.56 12.41
C ASP A 439 7.94 -30.93 11.67
N VAL A 440 8.98 -30.58 12.42
CA VAL A 440 10.20 -29.94 11.84
C VAL A 440 10.98 -30.86 10.88
N ASP A 441 10.77 -32.17 10.95
CA ASP A 441 11.36 -33.16 10.07
C ASP A 441 10.48 -33.50 8.87
N GLY A 442 9.35 -32.80 8.73
CA GLY A 442 8.46 -32.87 7.58
C GLY A 442 7.44 -33.99 7.62
N LYS A 443 7.20 -34.64 8.77
CA LYS A 443 6.10 -35.59 8.92
C LYS A 443 4.78 -34.79 8.97
N PRO A 444 3.81 -35.11 8.11
CA PRO A 444 2.47 -34.49 8.21
C PRO A 444 1.81 -34.86 9.53
N LEU A 445 1.29 -33.87 10.23
CA LEU A 445 0.57 -34.03 11.51
C LEU A 445 -0.92 -33.93 11.30
N TRP A 446 -1.37 -32.84 10.68
CA TRP A 446 -2.78 -32.61 10.35
C TRP A 446 -2.94 -31.61 9.21
N GLN A 447 -4.11 -31.62 8.59
CA GLN A 447 -4.55 -30.65 7.59
C GLN A 447 -6.02 -30.29 7.85
N ARG A 448 -6.38 -29.01 7.63
CA ARG A 448 -7.73 -28.49 7.81
C ARG A 448 -8.16 -27.67 6.59
N ASP A 449 -9.41 -27.86 6.23
CA ASP A 449 -10.10 -26.97 5.31
C ASP A 449 -10.58 -25.76 6.12
N ILE A 450 -10.15 -24.57 5.72
CA ILE A 450 -10.54 -23.27 6.30
C ILE A 450 -11.41 -22.45 5.33
N GLY A 451 -11.82 -23.06 4.22
CA GLY A 451 -12.49 -22.40 3.11
C GLY A 451 -11.52 -21.64 2.21
N VAL A 452 -11.86 -21.58 0.93
CA VAL A 452 -11.10 -20.75 -0.05
C VAL A 452 -11.21 -19.30 0.36
N ILE A 453 -10.07 -18.62 0.47
CA ILE A 453 -10.01 -17.21 0.87
C ILE A 453 -10.11 -16.35 -0.37
N ASP A 454 -11.28 -15.75 -0.57
CA ASP A 454 -11.57 -14.85 -1.69
C ASP A 454 -11.20 -13.41 -1.32
N ASN A 455 -9.95 -13.03 -1.61
CA ASN A 455 -9.48 -11.66 -1.47
C ASN A 455 -9.87 -10.80 -2.68
N GLY A 456 -11.14 -10.86 -3.08
CA GLY A 456 -11.72 -9.97 -4.07
C GLY A 456 -11.73 -8.53 -3.59
N TRP A 457 -11.54 -7.60 -4.51
CA TRP A 457 -11.65 -6.18 -4.22
C TRP A 457 -13.09 -5.81 -3.86
N PHE A 458 -13.29 -4.97 -2.86
CA PHE A 458 -14.62 -4.62 -2.38
C PHE A 458 -15.49 -3.90 -3.44
N PHE A 459 -14.86 -3.26 -4.39
CA PHE A 459 -15.54 -2.55 -5.49
C PHE A 459 -15.87 -3.51 -6.64
N ASP A 460 -14.90 -4.32 -7.07
CA ASP A 460 -15.10 -5.40 -8.05
C ASP A 460 -14.50 -6.71 -7.55
N PRO A 461 -15.30 -7.66 -7.03
CA PRO A 461 -14.78 -8.90 -6.47
C PRO A 461 -14.16 -9.84 -7.50
N THR A 462 -14.29 -9.56 -8.80
CA THR A 462 -13.56 -10.32 -9.85
C THR A 462 -12.08 -9.98 -9.87
N TYR A 463 -11.67 -8.87 -9.22
CA TYR A 463 -10.29 -8.49 -8.97
C TYR A 463 -9.78 -9.19 -7.72
N GLN A 464 -9.48 -10.47 -7.87
CA GLN A 464 -8.93 -11.29 -6.79
C GLN A 464 -7.41 -11.16 -6.77
N TRP A 465 -6.84 -10.77 -5.60
CA TRP A 465 -5.40 -10.48 -5.49
C TRP A 465 -4.62 -11.51 -4.69
N GLY A 466 -5.29 -12.53 -4.18
CA GLY A 466 -4.70 -13.61 -3.41
C GLY A 466 -4.48 -13.25 -1.94
N HIS A 467 -4.41 -14.27 -1.11
CA HIS A 467 -4.24 -14.17 0.33
C HIS A 467 -2.77 -14.10 0.72
N SER A 468 -2.40 -13.28 1.73
CA SER A 468 -1.02 -13.20 2.23
C SER A 468 -0.86 -13.09 3.74
N SER A 469 -1.95 -12.91 4.51
CA SER A 469 -1.87 -12.96 5.97
C SER A 469 -1.24 -14.29 6.42
N SER A 470 -0.29 -14.21 7.32
CA SER A 470 0.47 -15.36 7.80
C SER A 470 -0.11 -15.88 9.12
N PRO A 471 -0.03 -17.18 9.42
CA PRO A 471 -0.49 -17.73 10.68
C PRO A 471 0.41 -17.28 11.84
N VAL A 472 -0.17 -17.19 13.04
CA VAL A 472 0.53 -16.83 14.28
C VAL A 472 0.36 -17.94 15.30
N ILE A 473 1.46 -18.42 15.89
CA ILE A 473 1.41 -19.34 17.02
C ILE A 473 1.31 -18.55 18.33
N TYR A 474 0.30 -18.89 19.13
CA TYR A 474 0.12 -18.37 20.49
C TYR A 474 -0.09 -19.51 21.47
N LYS A 475 0.88 -19.75 22.36
CA LYS A 475 0.88 -20.89 23.29
C LYS A 475 0.67 -22.23 22.56
N SER A 476 -0.41 -22.91 22.82
CA SER A 476 -0.80 -24.19 22.19
C SER A 476 -1.77 -24.03 21.02
N SER A 477 -1.94 -22.84 20.50
CA SER A 477 -2.84 -22.57 19.37
C SER A 477 -2.11 -21.97 18.18
N VAL A 478 -2.67 -22.16 16.99
CA VAL A 478 -2.35 -21.40 15.78
C VAL A 478 -3.57 -20.56 15.39
N ILE A 479 -3.35 -19.27 15.16
CA ILE A 479 -4.37 -18.30 14.81
C ILE A 479 -4.19 -17.88 13.36
N VAL A 480 -5.30 -17.82 12.62
CA VAL A 480 -5.35 -17.34 11.23
C VAL A 480 -6.32 -16.18 11.10
N GLN A 481 -5.91 -15.15 10.37
CA GLN A 481 -6.77 -14.04 9.93
C GLN A 481 -7.22 -14.32 8.50
N VAL A 482 -8.53 -14.38 8.31
CA VAL A 482 -9.18 -14.58 7.02
C VAL A 482 -10.03 -13.35 6.75
N ASP A 483 -9.43 -12.35 6.14
CA ASP A 483 -10.13 -11.16 5.66
C ASP A 483 -10.36 -11.31 4.16
N GLN A 484 -11.60 -11.28 3.75
CA GLN A 484 -12.04 -11.59 2.40
C GLN A 484 -13.26 -10.75 2.01
N TYR A 485 -13.65 -10.83 0.75
CA TYR A 485 -14.77 -10.04 0.21
C TYR A 485 -16.06 -10.16 1.02
N LYS A 486 -16.41 -11.38 1.47
CA LYS A 486 -17.58 -11.64 2.34
C LYS A 486 -17.24 -12.70 3.38
N GLY A 487 -17.66 -12.46 4.63
CA GLY A 487 -17.53 -13.43 5.70
C GLY A 487 -16.11 -13.51 6.29
N SER A 488 -15.48 -12.36 6.52
CA SER A 488 -14.18 -12.23 7.18
C SER A 488 -14.22 -12.71 8.63
N TYR A 489 -13.15 -13.38 9.08
CA TYR A 489 -13.06 -13.90 10.45
C TYR A 489 -11.63 -14.07 10.95
N LEU A 490 -11.48 -14.19 12.27
CA LEU A 490 -10.31 -14.77 12.92
C LEU A 490 -10.68 -16.16 13.45
N ALA A 491 -9.75 -17.11 13.39
CA ALA A 491 -9.95 -18.42 14.02
C ALA A 491 -8.67 -18.95 14.63
N ALA A 492 -8.82 -19.66 15.76
CA ALA A 492 -7.73 -20.41 16.39
C ALA A 492 -8.00 -21.91 16.30
N PHE A 493 -6.91 -22.64 16.12
CA PHE A 493 -6.90 -24.10 16.08
C PHE A 493 -5.87 -24.61 17.09
N ASP A 494 -6.18 -25.71 17.74
CA ASP A 494 -5.22 -26.42 18.59
C ASP A 494 -4.01 -26.86 17.77
N LEU A 495 -2.84 -26.47 18.19
CA LEU A 495 -1.61 -26.64 17.41
C LEU A 495 -1.23 -28.12 17.23
N ALA A 496 -1.51 -28.97 18.20
CA ALA A 496 -1.18 -30.39 18.15
C ALA A 496 -2.13 -31.20 17.25
N THR A 497 -3.42 -30.82 17.22
CA THR A 497 -4.47 -31.63 16.58
C THR A 497 -5.17 -30.95 15.41
N GLY A 498 -5.01 -29.64 15.27
CA GLY A 498 -5.73 -28.82 14.29
C GLY A 498 -7.22 -28.67 14.58
N LYS A 499 -7.72 -29.06 15.77
CA LYS A 499 -9.13 -28.89 16.14
C LYS A 499 -9.43 -27.41 16.31
N PRO A 500 -10.58 -26.90 15.82
CA PRO A 500 -10.97 -25.51 16.05
C PRO A 500 -11.18 -25.26 17.54
N LEU A 501 -10.67 -24.12 18.03
CA LEU A 501 -10.81 -23.67 19.42
C LEU A 501 -11.82 -22.55 19.54
N TRP A 502 -11.69 -21.51 18.71
CA TRP A 502 -12.63 -20.40 18.61
C TRP A 502 -12.64 -19.79 17.22
N ARG A 503 -13.71 -19.07 16.90
CA ARG A 503 -13.86 -18.26 15.71
C ARG A 503 -14.56 -16.95 16.05
N ALA A 504 -14.00 -15.84 15.61
CA ALA A 504 -14.54 -14.49 15.77
C ALA A 504 -14.88 -13.90 14.39
N GLU A 505 -16.15 -13.59 14.17
CA GLU A 505 -16.61 -12.98 12.93
C GLU A 505 -16.20 -11.51 12.88
N ARG A 506 -15.69 -11.07 11.72
CA ARG A 506 -15.30 -9.69 11.41
C ARG A 506 -16.27 -9.11 10.38
N LYS A 507 -17.52 -8.89 10.81
CA LYS A 507 -18.67 -8.65 9.92
C LYS A 507 -18.50 -7.46 8.95
N ASP A 508 -17.81 -6.40 9.40
CA ASP A 508 -17.62 -5.16 8.62
C ASP A 508 -16.27 -5.13 7.90
N GLU A 509 -15.52 -6.25 7.91
CA GLU A 509 -14.19 -6.30 7.32
C GLU A 509 -14.24 -6.80 5.89
N ILE A 510 -13.41 -6.20 5.05
CA ILE A 510 -13.18 -6.59 3.66
C ILE A 510 -11.82 -7.25 3.52
N SER A 511 -11.42 -7.54 2.29
CA SER A 511 -10.11 -8.12 1.99
C SER A 511 -8.97 -7.25 2.51
N THR A 512 -8.17 -7.81 3.41
CA THR A 512 -6.94 -7.22 3.94
C THR A 512 -5.82 -8.28 3.98
N TRP A 513 -4.56 -7.86 4.12
CA TRP A 513 -3.41 -8.73 3.94
C TRP A 513 -2.42 -8.73 5.11
N GLY A 514 -2.66 -7.90 6.12
CA GLY A 514 -1.81 -7.81 7.31
C GLY A 514 -1.80 -9.10 8.14
N THR A 515 -0.67 -9.43 8.72
CA THR A 515 -0.53 -10.52 9.69
C THR A 515 -0.84 -10.01 11.09
N PRO A 516 -1.59 -10.72 11.94
CA PRO A 516 -1.80 -10.32 13.32
C PRO A 516 -0.49 -10.26 14.12
N THR A 517 -0.43 -9.38 15.13
CA THR A 517 0.73 -9.26 16.02
C THR A 517 0.29 -9.31 17.48
N LEU A 518 1.08 -9.96 18.33
CA LEU A 518 0.85 -10.02 19.76
C LEU A 518 1.46 -8.80 20.45
N LEU A 519 0.67 -8.13 21.29
CA LEU A 519 1.10 -7.05 22.18
C LEU A 519 0.87 -7.51 23.62
N SER A 520 1.92 -7.51 24.43
CA SER A 520 1.77 -7.77 25.86
C SER A 520 1.32 -6.49 26.58
N GLY A 521 0.22 -6.57 27.28
CA GLY A 521 -0.40 -5.45 27.97
C GLY A 521 -0.67 -5.72 29.45
N PRO A 522 -1.06 -4.71 30.21
CA PRO A 522 -1.31 -4.81 31.65
C PRO A 522 -2.47 -5.74 32.02
N ARG A 523 -3.33 -6.07 31.06
CA ARG A 523 -4.48 -6.98 31.24
C ARG A 523 -4.28 -8.34 30.57
N GLY A 524 -3.10 -8.63 30.07
CA GLY A 524 -2.77 -9.83 29.30
C GLY A 524 -2.36 -9.51 27.86
N ASP A 525 -2.11 -10.57 27.11
CA ASP A 525 -1.73 -10.42 25.71
C ASP A 525 -2.93 -10.04 24.83
N GLU A 526 -2.70 -9.14 23.89
CA GLU A 526 -3.66 -8.67 22.89
C GLU A 526 -3.21 -9.10 21.51
N LEU A 527 -4.10 -9.68 20.72
CA LEU A 527 -3.85 -9.98 19.30
C LEU A 527 -4.35 -8.81 18.44
N VAL A 528 -3.44 -8.00 17.95
CA VAL A 528 -3.75 -6.81 17.17
C VAL A 528 -3.77 -7.13 15.68
N THR A 529 -4.85 -6.77 15.00
CA THR A 529 -5.06 -6.95 13.56
C THR A 529 -5.16 -5.60 12.86
N ASN A 530 -4.59 -5.51 11.68
CA ASN A 530 -4.83 -4.39 10.77
C ASN A 530 -6.03 -4.72 9.86
N GLY A 531 -6.81 -3.69 9.48
CA GLY A 531 -7.99 -3.82 8.66
C GLY A 531 -8.58 -2.46 8.36
N THR A 532 -9.80 -2.38 7.81
CA THR A 532 -10.54 -1.11 7.64
C THR A 532 -10.77 -0.41 8.97
N LYS A 533 -10.80 -1.21 10.04
CA LYS A 533 -10.58 -0.79 11.42
C LYS A 533 -9.44 -1.60 12.00
N VAL A 534 -8.57 -0.97 12.77
CA VAL A 534 -7.63 -1.70 13.61
C VAL A 534 -8.40 -2.30 14.79
N ARG A 535 -8.15 -3.55 15.10
CA ARG A 535 -8.84 -4.25 16.21
C ARG A 535 -7.87 -5.05 17.03
N ALA A 536 -8.13 -5.14 18.33
CA ALA A 536 -7.45 -6.09 19.21
C ALA A 536 -8.44 -7.12 19.77
N TYR A 537 -7.93 -8.33 19.91
CA TYR A 537 -8.68 -9.47 20.41
C TYR A 537 -7.93 -10.17 21.55
N ASP A 538 -8.66 -10.78 22.46
CA ASP A 538 -8.08 -11.76 23.39
C ASP A 538 -7.66 -13.01 22.59
N PRO A 539 -6.36 -13.34 22.53
CA PRO A 539 -5.88 -14.47 21.72
C PRO A 539 -6.34 -15.85 22.24
N ASN A 540 -6.83 -15.94 23.49
CA ASN A 540 -7.35 -17.19 24.04
C ASN A 540 -8.81 -17.45 23.65
N THR A 541 -9.61 -16.41 23.40
CA THR A 541 -11.06 -16.52 23.22
C THR A 541 -11.58 -15.94 21.89
N GLY A 542 -10.80 -15.11 21.22
CA GLY A 542 -11.23 -14.36 20.05
C GLY A 542 -12.16 -13.18 20.36
N LYS A 543 -12.38 -12.84 21.65
CA LYS A 543 -13.21 -11.71 22.03
C LYS A 543 -12.53 -10.40 21.67
N GLU A 544 -13.25 -9.50 20.96
CA GLU A 544 -12.77 -8.16 20.67
C GLU A 544 -12.59 -7.33 21.94
N ILE A 545 -11.44 -6.65 22.07
CA ILE A 545 -11.07 -5.81 23.22
C ILE A 545 -11.28 -4.34 22.89
N TRP A 546 -10.75 -3.89 21.72
CA TRP A 546 -10.88 -2.50 21.27
C TRP A 546 -10.89 -2.40 19.75
N THR A 547 -11.42 -1.28 19.27
CA THR A 547 -11.43 -0.89 17.84
C THR A 547 -10.89 0.51 17.66
N LEU A 548 -10.28 0.80 16.49
CA LEU A 548 -9.77 2.11 16.12
C LEU A 548 -10.06 2.38 14.63
N GLY A 549 -10.63 3.54 14.35
CA GLY A 549 -10.85 4.06 13.00
C GLY A 549 -10.71 5.58 12.94
N PRO A 550 -10.68 6.17 11.75
CA PRO A 550 -10.65 5.51 10.43
C PRO A 550 -9.29 4.91 10.10
N ASN A 551 -9.25 3.93 9.18
CA ASN A 551 -8.02 3.38 8.62
C ASN A 551 -8.15 3.26 7.10
N SER A 552 -7.08 2.84 6.43
CA SER A 552 -7.12 2.56 5.00
C SER A 552 -8.02 1.37 4.67
N GLU A 553 -8.66 1.41 3.52
CA GLU A 553 -9.52 0.32 3.07
C GLU A 553 -8.73 -0.94 2.71
N ILE A 554 -7.64 -0.78 1.98
CA ILE A 554 -6.77 -1.89 1.58
C ILE A 554 -5.54 -1.86 2.46
N THR A 555 -5.53 -2.62 3.54
CA THR A 555 -4.39 -2.69 4.46
C THR A 555 -3.55 -3.92 4.20
N VAL A 556 -2.23 -3.71 4.09
CA VAL A 556 -1.24 -4.77 3.88
C VAL A 556 -0.23 -4.83 5.03
N GLY A 557 0.13 -3.67 5.59
CA GLY A 557 1.10 -3.57 6.68
C GLY A 557 0.66 -4.31 7.94
N THR A 558 1.57 -5.04 8.53
CA THR A 558 1.40 -5.76 9.81
C THR A 558 1.57 -4.78 10.97
N PRO A 559 0.76 -4.84 12.06
CA PRO A 559 1.01 -4.10 13.28
C PRO A 559 2.37 -4.44 13.90
N ILE A 560 3.07 -3.48 14.49
CA ILE A 560 4.38 -3.69 15.10
C ILE A 560 4.31 -3.40 16.60
N ALA A 561 4.56 -4.42 17.42
CA ALA A 561 4.58 -4.28 18.85
C ALA A 561 5.92 -3.70 19.34
N GLY A 562 5.84 -2.61 20.11
CA GLY A 562 6.88 -2.13 21.00
C GLY A 562 6.69 -2.66 22.43
N LYS A 563 7.32 -2.02 23.41
CA LYS A 563 7.24 -2.45 24.81
C LYS A 563 5.82 -2.32 25.39
N ASP A 564 5.20 -1.15 25.24
CA ASP A 564 3.87 -0.85 25.78
C ASP A 564 2.99 -0.14 24.73
N VAL A 565 3.35 -0.24 23.46
CA VAL A 565 2.71 0.46 22.35
C VAL A 565 2.72 -0.45 21.12
N VAL A 566 1.64 -0.46 20.37
CA VAL A 566 1.60 -1.05 19.03
C VAL A 566 1.50 0.05 17.98
N TYR A 567 2.31 -0.05 16.94
CA TYR A 567 2.29 0.86 15.80
C TYR A 567 1.54 0.21 14.63
N VAL A 568 0.60 0.95 14.08
CA VAL A 568 -0.21 0.48 12.95
C VAL A 568 -0.21 1.53 11.84
N THR A 569 -0.09 1.09 10.61
CA THR A 569 -0.15 1.96 9.44
C THR A 569 -1.16 1.49 8.43
N GLY A 570 -1.84 2.44 7.80
CA GLY A 570 -2.59 2.23 6.58
C GLY A 570 -2.08 3.19 5.51
N GLY A 571 -1.93 2.76 4.26
CA GLY A 571 -1.27 3.57 3.24
C GLY A 571 -2.01 3.68 1.91
N TYR A 572 -3.14 3.00 1.75
CA TYR A 572 -3.98 3.12 0.56
C TYR A 572 -4.86 4.38 0.67
N PRO A 573 -4.90 5.24 -0.37
CA PRO A 573 -5.72 6.45 -0.35
C PRO A 573 -7.21 6.15 -0.10
N PRO A 574 -7.99 7.11 0.42
CA PRO A 574 -7.61 8.49 0.75
C PRO A 574 -7.01 8.65 2.17
N VAL A 575 -7.18 7.66 3.05
CA VAL A 575 -6.78 7.73 4.46
C VAL A 575 -5.48 6.95 4.67
N ARG A 576 -4.43 7.62 5.15
CA ARG A 576 -3.09 7.01 5.32
C ARG A 576 -2.54 7.26 6.71
N PRO A 577 -3.13 6.65 7.75
CA PRO A 577 -2.74 6.92 9.12
C PRO A 577 -1.47 6.17 9.54
N VAL A 578 -0.81 6.74 10.55
CA VAL A 578 0.11 6.05 11.45
C VAL A 578 -0.45 6.24 12.86
N TYR A 579 -0.67 5.16 13.58
CA TYR A 579 -1.14 5.18 14.96
C TYR A 579 -0.13 4.53 15.89
N ALA A 580 0.09 5.14 17.05
CA ALA A 580 0.80 4.57 18.18
C ALA A 580 -0.22 4.31 19.31
N VAL A 581 -0.72 3.08 19.42
CA VAL A 581 -1.76 2.68 20.38
C VAL A 581 -1.12 2.11 21.62
N LYS A 582 -1.47 2.63 22.79
CA LYS A 582 -0.97 2.14 24.09
C LYS A 582 -1.60 0.80 24.44
N ALA A 583 -0.82 -0.11 25.00
CA ALA A 583 -1.31 -1.37 25.53
C ALA A 583 -2.35 -1.16 26.64
N GLY A 584 -3.34 -2.05 26.71
CA GLY A 584 -4.41 -1.98 27.70
C GLY A 584 -5.58 -1.06 27.31
N ALA A 585 -5.68 -0.62 26.08
CA ALA A 585 -6.85 0.09 25.53
C ALA A 585 -8.11 -0.80 25.57
N SER A 586 -9.31 -0.22 25.53
CA SER A 586 -10.59 -0.96 25.47
C SER A 586 -11.72 -0.14 24.88
N GLY A 587 -12.66 -0.82 24.20
CA GLY A 587 -13.80 -0.19 23.54
C GLY A 587 -13.41 0.50 22.24
N ASP A 588 -14.21 1.45 21.78
CA ASP A 588 -13.86 2.28 20.63
C ASP A 588 -12.89 3.40 21.07
N ILE A 589 -11.67 3.34 20.55
CA ILE A 589 -10.60 4.28 20.88
C ILE A 589 -10.32 5.29 19.75
N SER A 590 -11.24 5.40 18.80
CA SER A 590 -11.13 6.34 17.68
C SER A 590 -10.98 7.78 18.17
N LEU A 591 -10.10 8.54 17.49
CA LEU A 591 -9.86 9.94 17.84
C LEU A 591 -11.01 10.82 17.39
N ALA A 592 -11.32 11.84 18.17
CA ALA A 592 -12.21 12.91 17.73
C ALA A 592 -11.56 13.68 16.55
N LYS A 593 -12.41 14.33 15.75
CA LYS A 593 -11.92 15.06 14.56
C LYS A 593 -10.90 16.14 14.94
N GLY A 594 -9.70 16.03 14.38
CA GLY A 594 -8.60 16.97 14.60
C GLY A 594 -7.70 16.64 15.80
N GLU A 595 -8.04 15.63 16.59
CA GLU A 595 -7.16 15.14 17.65
C GLU A 595 -6.10 14.17 17.09
N THR A 596 -4.93 14.18 17.71
CA THR A 596 -3.80 13.30 17.36
C THR A 596 -3.35 12.43 18.53
N ARG A 597 -3.97 12.59 19.70
CA ARG A 597 -3.62 11.91 20.95
C ARG A 597 -4.87 11.68 21.81
N SER A 598 -4.84 10.65 22.65
CA SER A 598 -5.83 10.38 23.70
C SER A 598 -5.20 9.56 24.81
N ASP A 599 -6.00 9.13 25.80
CA ASP A 599 -5.54 8.20 26.83
C ASP A 599 -5.04 6.88 26.21
N SER A 600 -5.66 6.40 25.13
CA SER A 600 -5.31 5.17 24.43
C SER A 600 -4.33 5.37 23.27
N ILE A 601 -4.23 6.57 22.69
CA ILE A 601 -3.38 6.89 21.52
C ILE A 601 -2.23 7.78 22.00
N ALA A 602 -1.01 7.27 21.94
CA ALA A 602 0.20 8.05 22.28
C ALA A 602 0.42 9.20 21.29
N TRP A 603 0.27 8.91 20.00
CA TRP A 603 0.29 9.88 18.91
C TRP A 603 -0.29 9.27 17.63
N SER A 604 -0.68 10.10 16.70
CA SER A 604 -1.10 9.71 15.36
C SER A 604 -0.68 10.73 14.30
N ASN A 605 -0.61 10.26 13.05
CA ASN A 605 -0.43 11.06 11.84
C ASN A 605 -1.38 10.51 10.78
N ASP A 606 -2.14 11.36 10.09
CA ASP A 606 -3.21 10.96 9.17
C ASP A 606 -2.80 10.86 7.69
N ARG A 607 -1.53 11.13 7.33
CA ARG A 607 -1.08 11.32 5.95
C ARG A 607 0.13 10.53 5.50
N GLU A 608 0.91 9.97 6.42
CA GLU A 608 2.23 9.41 6.13
C GLU A 608 2.32 7.89 6.35
N GLY A 609 1.18 7.21 6.46
CA GLY A 609 1.12 5.77 6.57
C GLY A 609 1.61 5.04 5.32
N THR A 610 2.11 3.83 5.49
CA THR A 610 2.69 3.00 4.43
C THR A 610 1.68 2.01 3.89
N TYR A 611 1.73 1.74 2.57
CA TYR A 611 0.78 0.85 1.89
C TYR A 611 1.16 -0.62 2.04
N ILE A 612 2.29 -1.06 1.49
CA ILE A 612 2.68 -2.47 1.47
C ILE A 612 3.75 -2.79 2.52
N PRO A 613 4.92 -2.15 2.54
CA PRO A 613 5.95 -2.51 3.51
C PRO A 613 5.49 -2.27 4.95
N THR A 614 5.63 -3.29 5.78
CA THR A 614 5.38 -3.18 7.22
C THR A 614 6.42 -2.25 7.86
N PRO A 615 6.05 -1.34 8.77
CA PRO A 615 6.99 -0.50 9.50
C PRO A 615 8.03 -1.30 10.28
N LEU A 616 9.08 -0.64 10.71
CA LEU A 616 10.14 -1.23 11.54
C LEU A 616 10.36 -0.35 12.77
N LEU A 617 10.20 -0.92 13.95
CA LEU A 617 10.62 -0.28 15.20
C LEU A 617 12.02 -0.77 15.56
N TYR A 618 12.99 0.16 15.61
CA TYR A 618 14.35 -0.19 15.94
C TYR A 618 15.06 0.94 16.69
N ARG A 619 15.56 0.65 17.89
CA ARG A 619 16.29 1.61 18.76
C ARG A 619 15.52 2.92 18.96
N ASP A 620 14.28 2.81 19.43
CA ASP A 620 13.36 3.93 19.69
C ASP A 620 13.00 4.80 18.47
N ILE A 621 13.29 4.32 17.28
CA ILE A 621 12.90 4.97 16.01
C ILE A 621 11.93 4.06 15.26
N LEU A 622 10.80 4.64 14.86
CA LEU A 622 9.85 4.01 13.95
C LEU A 622 10.20 4.41 12.51
N TYR A 623 10.57 3.44 11.70
CA TYR A 623 10.84 3.61 10.28
C TYR A 623 9.66 3.16 9.45
N THR A 624 9.14 4.04 8.60
CA THR A 624 8.06 3.75 7.66
C THR A 624 8.59 3.89 6.23
N LEU A 625 8.47 2.84 5.43
CA LEU A 625 8.89 2.84 4.03
C LEU A 625 7.68 2.79 3.12
N ASN A 626 7.50 3.78 2.28
CA ASN A 626 6.46 3.75 1.24
C ASN A 626 6.88 2.86 0.06
N SER A 627 5.89 2.31 -0.64
CA SER A 627 6.12 1.44 -1.81
C SER A 627 6.90 2.09 -2.95
N ASN A 628 7.05 3.42 -2.95
CA ASN A 628 7.86 4.18 -3.91
C ASN A 628 9.26 4.56 -3.39
N GLY A 629 9.70 3.96 -2.29
CA GLY A 629 11.03 4.14 -1.72
C GLY A 629 11.21 5.37 -0.83
N ILE A 630 10.14 6.05 -0.42
CA ILE A 630 10.24 7.12 0.57
C ILE A 630 10.28 6.51 1.97
N LEU A 631 11.39 6.70 2.65
CA LEU A 631 11.63 6.34 4.05
C LEU A 631 11.37 7.54 4.94
N THR A 632 10.54 7.37 5.97
CA THR A 632 10.36 8.36 7.03
C THR A 632 10.72 7.74 8.38
N ALA A 633 11.51 8.43 9.17
CA ALA A 633 11.88 8.03 10.51
C ALA A 633 11.23 8.94 11.54
N TYR A 634 10.64 8.34 12.58
CA TYR A 634 9.99 9.05 13.68
C TYR A 634 10.60 8.66 15.02
N ASN A 635 10.70 9.61 15.94
CA ASN A 635 10.81 9.27 17.34
C ASN A 635 9.58 8.45 17.74
N SER A 636 9.78 7.21 18.16
CA SER A 636 8.68 6.28 18.39
C SER A 636 7.75 6.68 19.54
N ALA A 637 8.27 7.38 20.54
CA ALA A 637 7.49 7.83 21.69
C ALA A 637 6.65 9.09 21.41
N THR A 638 7.16 10.00 20.58
CA THR A 638 6.54 11.32 20.36
C THR A 638 5.80 11.46 19.03
N GLY A 639 6.17 10.65 18.02
CA GLY A 639 5.71 10.80 16.63
C GLY A 639 6.40 11.95 15.88
N GLU A 640 7.41 12.59 16.48
CA GLU A 640 8.20 13.61 15.81
C GLU A 640 9.00 13.01 14.67
N ARG A 641 8.91 13.63 13.49
CA ARG A 641 9.66 13.19 12.32
C ARG A 641 11.13 13.62 12.43
N LEU A 642 12.02 12.65 12.47
CA LEU A 642 13.48 12.86 12.53
C LEU A 642 14.03 13.21 11.14
N TYR A 643 13.67 12.41 10.13
CA TYR A 643 14.03 12.67 8.75
C TYR A 643 13.03 12.03 7.76
N ARG A 644 13.13 12.45 6.51
CA ARG A 644 12.47 11.84 5.36
C ARG A 644 13.45 11.82 4.19
N ALA A 645 13.66 10.65 3.60
CA ALA A 645 14.64 10.44 2.54
C ALA A 645 14.13 9.45 1.48
N ARG A 646 14.79 9.39 0.34
CA ARG A 646 14.54 8.40 -0.70
C ARG A 646 15.63 7.33 -0.65
N VAL A 647 15.24 6.08 -0.48
CA VAL A 647 16.17 4.94 -0.48
C VAL A 647 16.64 4.67 -1.90
N GLY A 648 17.95 4.64 -2.13
CA GLY A 648 18.58 4.21 -3.38
C GLY A 648 18.16 4.97 -4.65
N GLY A 649 17.71 6.22 -4.52
CA GLY A 649 17.22 6.98 -5.67
C GLY A 649 15.78 6.65 -6.09
N GLY A 650 15.14 5.64 -5.49
CA GLY A 650 13.77 5.24 -5.76
C GLY A 650 13.64 3.77 -6.16
N GLY A 651 12.47 3.41 -6.71
CA GLY A 651 12.11 2.04 -7.07
C GLY A 651 10.83 1.58 -6.38
N ALA A 652 10.38 0.38 -6.71
CA ALA A 652 9.23 -0.26 -6.10
C ALA A 652 9.64 -1.14 -4.92
N PHE A 653 8.95 -1.02 -3.78
CA PHE A 653 9.23 -1.79 -2.57
C PHE A 653 7.98 -2.53 -2.10
N ALA A 654 8.04 -3.85 -2.06
CA ALA A 654 7.02 -4.73 -1.47
C ALA A 654 7.55 -5.43 -0.21
N ALA A 655 8.83 -5.82 -0.20
CA ALA A 655 9.48 -6.39 0.98
C ALA A 655 9.54 -5.39 2.14
N SER A 656 9.28 -5.87 3.34
CA SER A 656 9.36 -5.04 4.55
C SER A 656 10.83 -4.88 5.00
N PRO A 657 11.20 -3.74 5.59
CA PRO A 657 12.55 -3.55 6.12
C PRO A 657 12.83 -4.47 7.32
N ILE A 658 14.09 -4.83 7.49
CA ILE A 658 14.62 -5.53 8.66
C ILE A 658 15.83 -4.79 9.22
N ALA A 659 16.20 -5.05 10.48
CA ALA A 659 17.33 -4.43 11.14
C ALA A 659 18.21 -5.44 11.86
N ALA A 660 19.51 -5.18 11.89
CA ALA A 660 20.46 -5.86 12.75
C ALA A 660 21.72 -5.00 12.99
N ASP A 661 22.26 -5.04 14.18
CA ASP A 661 23.59 -4.53 14.53
C ASP A 661 23.82 -3.06 14.09
N GLY A 662 22.79 -2.21 14.27
CA GLY A 662 22.82 -0.79 13.92
C GLY A 662 22.60 -0.50 12.43
N ARG A 663 22.15 -1.47 11.64
CA ARG A 663 21.88 -1.33 10.21
C ARG A 663 20.44 -1.69 9.89
N LEU A 664 19.91 -1.03 8.87
CA LEU A 664 18.62 -1.31 8.25
C LEU A 664 18.87 -1.90 6.86
N TYR A 665 18.06 -2.88 6.46
CA TYR A 665 18.14 -3.52 5.15
C TYR A 665 16.81 -3.35 4.42
N PHE A 666 16.85 -2.79 3.23
CA PHE A 666 15.69 -2.52 2.38
C PHE A 666 15.87 -3.23 1.05
N ALA A 667 15.00 -4.16 0.73
CA ALA A 667 15.01 -4.84 -0.57
C ALA A 667 13.92 -4.26 -1.48
N ASN A 668 14.30 -3.87 -2.71
CA ASN A 668 13.35 -3.42 -3.71
C ASN A 668 12.90 -4.56 -4.65
N GLU A 669 11.88 -4.31 -5.44
CA GLU A 669 11.34 -5.29 -6.40
C GLU A 669 12.31 -5.58 -7.57
N ASP A 670 13.26 -4.69 -7.86
CA ASP A 670 14.27 -4.89 -8.90
C ASP A 670 15.41 -5.83 -8.46
N GLY A 671 15.43 -6.22 -7.18
CA GLY A 671 16.43 -7.12 -6.62
C GLY A 671 17.63 -6.44 -5.99
N ASP A 672 17.56 -5.14 -5.73
CA ASP A 672 18.60 -4.42 -5.00
C ASP A 672 18.30 -4.45 -3.50
N VAL A 673 19.34 -4.65 -2.69
CA VAL A 673 19.27 -4.49 -1.24
C VAL A 673 20.11 -3.31 -0.82
N PHE A 674 19.47 -2.33 -0.19
CA PHE A 674 20.12 -1.14 0.35
C PHE A 674 20.41 -1.33 1.83
N VAL A 675 21.61 -1.03 2.25
CA VAL A 675 22.03 -1.05 3.65
C VAL A 675 22.17 0.40 4.12
N VAL A 676 21.42 0.74 5.17
CA VAL A 676 21.36 2.10 5.72
C VAL A 676 21.74 2.04 7.19
N LYS A 677 22.50 3.02 7.68
CA LYS A 677 22.79 3.16 9.10
C LYS A 677 21.53 3.52 9.87
N ALA A 678 21.24 2.79 10.94
CA ALA A 678 20.13 3.15 11.82
C ALA A 678 20.49 4.39 12.65
N GLY A 679 19.55 5.33 12.82
CA GLY A 679 19.77 6.56 13.58
C GLY A 679 18.80 7.68 13.17
N SER A 680 19.07 8.88 13.70
CA SER A 680 18.26 10.08 13.48
C SER A 680 18.53 10.80 12.15
N GLU A 681 19.48 10.29 11.34
CA GLU A 681 19.86 10.83 10.03
C GLU A 681 19.92 9.70 9.00
N TYR A 682 19.61 10.00 7.74
CA TYR A 682 19.71 9.04 6.64
C TYR A 682 21.17 8.95 6.16
N VAL A 683 21.77 7.77 6.32
CA VAL A 683 23.11 7.47 5.80
C VAL A 683 23.08 6.12 5.09
N GLU A 684 23.11 6.11 3.78
CA GLU A 684 23.21 4.89 2.96
C GLU A 684 24.65 4.37 3.01
N LEU A 685 24.82 3.11 3.43
CA LEU A 685 26.12 2.44 3.55
C LEU A 685 26.52 1.68 2.29
N GLY A 686 25.53 1.24 1.52
CA GLY A 686 25.76 0.54 0.27
C GLY A 686 24.52 -0.03 -0.39
N LYS A 687 24.68 -0.43 -1.65
CA LYS A 687 23.67 -1.08 -2.49
C LYS A 687 24.24 -2.41 -2.99
N TYR A 688 23.51 -3.49 -2.81
CA TYR A 688 23.95 -4.86 -3.11
C TYR A 688 22.90 -5.57 -3.97
N PRO A 689 23.13 -5.69 -5.31
CA PRO A 689 22.19 -6.33 -6.21
C PRO A 689 22.21 -7.85 -6.05
N MET A 690 21.02 -8.46 -6.04
CA MET A 690 20.86 -9.91 -6.08
C MET A 690 20.65 -10.44 -7.50
N ASN A 691 20.45 -9.52 -8.48
CA ASN A 691 20.21 -9.81 -9.91
C ASN A 691 18.95 -10.66 -10.18
N GLU A 692 18.04 -10.70 -9.23
CA GLU A 692 16.74 -11.37 -9.31
C GLU A 692 15.72 -10.58 -8.50
N VAL A 693 14.47 -10.56 -8.94
CA VAL A 693 13.35 -9.90 -8.24
C VAL A 693 13.24 -10.35 -6.77
N ILE A 694 13.04 -9.41 -5.86
CA ILE A 694 12.79 -9.67 -4.44
C ILE A 694 11.42 -9.12 -4.04
N MET A 695 10.52 -10.03 -3.64
CA MET A 695 9.21 -9.67 -3.09
C MET A 695 9.10 -10.03 -1.61
N ALA A 696 9.82 -11.07 -1.20
CA ALA A 696 9.80 -11.60 0.16
C ALA A 696 10.64 -10.75 1.11
N THR A 697 10.14 -10.56 2.33
CA THR A 697 10.92 -9.93 3.40
C THR A 697 12.07 -10.86 3.82
N PRO A 698 13.32 -10.38 3.89
CA PRO A 698 14.44 -11.19 4.33
C PRO A 698 14.32 -11.60 5.81
N ALA A 699 15.06 -12.65 6.19
CA ALA A 699 15.17 -13.11 7.58
C ALA A 699 16.63 -13.07 8.04
N ILE A 700 16.85 -12.94 9.35
CA ILE A 700 18.20 -12.93 9.94
C ILE A 700 18.29 -14.04 10.98
N SER A 701 19.30 -14.89 10.86
CA SER A 701 19.57 -15.92 11.85
C SER A 701 21.05 -16.28 11.87
N ASP A 702 21.68 -16.19 13.04
CA ASP A 702 23.08 -16.60 13.30
C ASP A 702 24.09 -15.96 12.32
N GLY A 703 23.98 -14.65 12.10
CA GLY A 703 24.86 -13.89 11.21
C GLY A 703 24.61 -14.10 9.72
N VAL A 704 23.49 -14.71 9.38
CA VAL A 704 23.09 -14.97 8.00
C VAL A 704 21.83 -14.15 7.69
N ILE A 705 21.86 -13.42 6.60
CA ILE A 705 20.66 -12.82 6.00
C ILE A 705 20.16 -13.82 4.96
N LEU A 706 18.94 -14.32 5.14
CA LEU A 706 18.28 -15.22 4.19
C LEU A 706 17.42 -14.35 3.26
N ILE A 707 17.79 -14.32 1.98
CA ILE A 707 17.10 -13.51 0.96
C ILE A 707 16.44 -14.48 -0.03
N ARG A 708 15.13 -14.40 -0.13
CA ARG A 708 14.37 -15.14 -1.13
C ARG A 708 14.12 -14.25 -2.33
N THR A 709 14.69 -14.62 -3.45
CA THR A 709 14.43 -14.04 -4.77
C THR A 709 13.32 -14.83 -5.48
N LEU A 710 12.94 -14.45 -6.67
CA LEU A 710 11.87 -15.12 -7.41
C LEU A 710 12.18 -16.63 -7.64
N GLY A 711 13.43 -16.97 -7.96
CA GLY A 711 13.84 -18.36 -8.28
C GLY A 711 14.68 -19.04 -7.21
N HIS A 712 15.23 -18.34 -6.22
CA HIS A 712 16.23 -18.88 -5.32
C HIS A 712 16.04 -18.41 -3.86
N LEU A 713 16.64 -19.19 -2.97
CA LEU A 713 16.90 -18.79 -1.59
C LEU A 713 18.42 -18.66 -1.41
N TYR A 714 18.86 -17.49 -0.96
CA TYR A 714 20.26 -17.17 -0.68
C TYR A 714 20.53 -17.11 0.81
N ALA A 715 21.69 -17.58 1.22
CA ALA A 715 22.27 -17.33 2.54
C ALA A 715 23.45 -16.36 2.39
N VAL A 716 23.24 -15.13 2.83
CA VAL A 716 24.22 -14.04 2.78
C VAL A 716 24.86 -13.88 4.16
N GLY A 717 26.17 -14.10 4.27
CA GLY A 717 26.90 -14.04 5.53
C GLY A 717 28.35 -14.47 5.35
N GLU A 718 29.21 -14.16 6.33
CA GLU A 718 30.61 -14.62 6.29
C GLU A 718 30.69 -16.14 6.11
N PRO A 719 31.71 -16.66 5.41
CA PRO A 719 31.94 -18.10 5.30
C PRO A 719 31.96 -18.76 6.67
N ALA A 720 31.36 -19.97 6.78
CA ALA A 720 31.42 -20.73 8.01
C ALA A 720 32.89 -20.99 8.40
N ALA A 721 33.22 -20.76 9.68
CA ALA A 721 34.55 -21.06 10.19
C ALA A 721 34.89 -22.53 9.95
N GLY A 722 35.77 -22.84 9.01
CA GLY A 722 36.15 -24.21 8.59
C GLY A 722 36.37 -24.35 7.09
N ASN A 723 35.85 -23.45 6.25
CA ASN A 723 35.96 -23.53 4.79
C ASN A 723 36.86 -22.42 4.21
N ARG A 724 37.91 -22.03 4.89
CA ARG A 724 39.01 -21.28 4.26
C ARG A 724 39.78 -22.29 3.40
N SER A 725 39.27 -22.57 2.20
CA SER A 725 40.04 -23.30 1.20
C SER A 725 41.24 -22.43 0.85
N LYS A 726 42.42 -23.03 1.03
CA LYS A 726 43.71 -22.58 0.49
C LYS A 726 43.53 -22.39 -1.03
N THR A 727 43.37 -21.17 -1.46
CA THR A 727 43.71 -20.74 -2.82
C THR A 727 44.81 -19.73 -2.66
N GLN A 728 46.04 -20.26 -2.76
CA GLN A 728 47.20 -19.51 -3.20
C GLN A 728 47.15 -19.33 -4.71
#